data_a2bc23dad82678075092619c158f6f4f
#
_entry.id   a2bc23dad82678075092619c158f6f4f
#
_cell.length_a   1.000
_cell.length_b   1.000
_cell.length_c   1.000
_cell.angle_alpha   90.00
_cell.angle_beta   90.00
_cell.angle_gamma   90.00
#
_symmetry.space_group_name_H-M   'P 1'
#
loop_
_entity.id
_entity.type
_entity.pdbx_description
1 polymer ?
#
loop_
_entity_poly.entity_id
_entity_poly.type
_entity_poly.pdbx_seq_one_letter_code
_entity_poly.pdbx_strand_id
1 'polypeptide(L)'
;MKTLELANGMFVSMAVAEVTSVPFFELFSKDIDRANYMDQVLFTQILQSIHRKSEIENTSFEFLFQSIAVDNQTYKAQVKLYIIARKIGETKSDNEAFLNDIMISIKNDMEDKNFVVSIFDTEDEYQRFEESLNTTNCERVLSVSKKEKAIGNALFANGMMYYNDVVEPAENVNTASLTNALTQYPGSVISLQIIPTKYNIQEIYSIEQSKNFLAHYVSEIRFRQGIRVDANTQMIVDAYDYYSVANNELLFLYNFVIYSEYSSAIDLANKLIDAAEAEGKATGSALDVVDVSDFGLSPTGNMFASPWLISDVLVNRAREMNFWGNKNSPKQMQRLKQLMTTKELRSVFKFPIDDNKLIGIDSKKILANREKLHNSIIADGNFKVGIIQNASKSGKDSNAHAGIALNDFTKHGLIVGMPGSGKTNFSLGLLLQFWNEFNIPFLAIEPTKSEYRSLIDGISDLQIFTPGKNTVSPYIINPFLPPTGVTVESYVPSLMSAFKAAFSMPDPLPDIFLSAINDCYNEYGWKNDSTKDDPSIQRFGIYEFIKVFKKKIQHMDYKGDVKSNMESAGVVRLVSLIEQNSNIYDTVNTIPLEDLLSKPTVIELNAINNKEQKSLIMALLLIMICVYTKNNVSGDGKLKNVLLIDEAHVLLAGGSSSSSEGAADSQGSTVEALEDMIAEIRSYGTSIIIADQSPTKVGRSIVANTNVKVIFKLVEKENKDAISTATNMTDADYDLLGRLGVGEALLHYGRVYSPLHIKTYNVQDKATIRPVIGDSEIASLSTYWDSHKELLIPHIECSANYECQTECNFKIRANADFLASRIINDCLYDLNDKKTFVQFLVRMDKQINDLLRDNPSISPSLKLRNCTKIKFLRKALLLKNFGLTKSEYNTILKHPNFIKKNNG
;
A
#
# COMPACT_ATOMS: atom_id res chain seq x y z
N MET A 1 16.29 -3.93 30.44
CA MET A 1 17.14 -3.04 29.65
C MET A 1 18.28 -2.49 30.49
N LYS A 2 19.44 -2.26 29.90
CA LYS A 2 20.56 -1.61 30.58
C LYS A 2 20.71 -0.16 30.11
N THR A 3 20.99 0.77 31.06
CA THR A 3 21.18 2.20 30.74
C THR A 3 22.41 2.72 31.45
N LEU A 4 23.24 3.46 30.75
CA LEU A 4 24.42 4.13 31.22
C LEU A 4 24.26 5.64 31.06
N GLU A 5 24.59 6.42 32.06
CA GLU A 5 24.69 7.87 32.01
C GLU A 5 26.09 8.28 31.54
N LEU A 6 26.15 9.12 30.53
CA LEU A 6 27.40 9.64 29.98
C LEU A 6 27.85 10.92 30.69
N ALA A 7 29.14 11.22 30.63
CA ALA A 7 29.74 12.39 31.25
C ALA A 7 29.12 13.73 30.80
N ASN A 8 28.45 13.78 29.67
CA ASN A 8 27.75 14.96 29.16
C ASN A 8 26.27 15.04 29.59
N GLY A 9 25.81 14.16 30.49
CA GLY A 9 24.44 14.14 30.99
C GLY A 9 23.43 13.42 30.05
N MET A 10 23.89 12.87 28.92
CA MET A 10 23.04 12.03 28.07
C MET A 10 23.00 10.57 28.57
N PHE A 11 21.99 9.84 28.15
CA PHE A 11 21.83 8.43 28.48
C PHE A 11 22.02 7.56 27.25
N VAL A 12 22.73 6.44 27.39
CA VAL A 12 22.77 5.37 26.41
C VAL A 12 22.03 4.19 27.01
N SER A 13 20.97 3.77 26.33
CA SER A 13 20.21 2.58 26.73
C SER A 13 20.41 1.47 25.71
N MET A 14 20.40 0.21 26.16
CA MET A 14 20.61 -0.98 25.37
C MET A 14 19.55 -2.02 25.67
N ALA A 15 18.99 -2.60 24.60
CA ALA A 15 18.12 -3.76 24.64
C ALA A 15 18.75 -4.91 23.85
N VAL A 16 18.62 -6.14 24.37
CA VAL A 16 19.18 -7.36 23.77
C VAL A 16 18.07 -8.38 23.58
N ALA A 17 18.07 -9.08 22.45
CA ALA A 17 17.25 -10.25 22.21
C ALA A 17 18.11 -11.40 21.69
N GLU A 18 17.85 -12.61 22.14
CA GLU A 18 18.46 -13.85 21.66
C GLU A 18 17.51 -14.54 20.69
N VAL A 19 17.99 -14.93 19.52
CA VAL A 19 17.29 -15.82 18.59
C VAL A 19 17.59 -17.26 19.02
N THR A 20 16.66 -17.85 19.76
CA THR A 20 16.86 -19.17 20.39
C THR A 20 16.57 -20.34 19.45
N SER A 21 15.84 -20.11 18.37
CA SER A 21 15.58 -21.14 17.36
C SER A 21 15.31 -20.50 16.00
N VAL A 22 15.81 -21.14 14.95
CA VAL A 22 15.60 -20.75 13.54
C VAL A 22 14.58 -21.66 12.87
N PRO A 23 13.94 -21.23 11.77
CA PRO A 23 13.01 -22.07 11.01
C PRO A 23 13.75 -23.22 10.32
N PHE A 24 13.08 -24.39 10.28
CA PHE A 24 13.56 -25.56 9.59
C PHE A 24 12.77 -25.80 8.28
N PHE A 25 13.48 -26.04 7.20
CA PHE A 25 12.92 -26.36 5.89
C PHE A 25 13.28 -27.77 5.44
N GLU A 26 12.30 -28.61 5.10
CA GLU A 26 12.60 -29.90 4.47
C GLU A 26 13.09 -29.70 3.03
N LEU A 27 14.17 -30.41 2.68
CA LEU A 27 14.87 -30.30 1.40
C LEU A 27 14.02 -30.77 0.21
N PHE A 28 13.46 -29.81 -0.51
CA PHE A 28 13.19 -29.92 -1.92
C PHE A 28 13.91 -28.76 -2.62
N SER A 29 14.51 -28.99 -3.79
CA SER A 29 15.40 -28.01 -4.47
C SER A 29 14.78 -26.62 -4.72
N LYS A 30 13.44 -26.51 -4.74
CA LYS A 30 12.71 -25.24 -4.87
C LYS A 30 12.46 -24.53 -3.53
N ASP A 31 12.60 -25.22 -2.40
CA ASP A 31 12.39 -24.62 -1.08
C ASP A 31 13.62 -23.81 -0.64
N ILE A 32 14.82 -24.11 -1.16
CA ILE A 32 16.04 -23.32 -0.89
C ILE A 32 15.90 -21.92 -1.48
N ASP A 33 15.41 -21.78 -2.71
CA ASP A 33 15.19 -20.47 -3.34
C ASP A 33 14.11 -19.67 -2.58
N ARG A 34 13.10 -20.35 -2.07
CA ARG A 34 12.06 -19.74 -1.22
C ARG A 34 12.59 -19.34 0.16
N ALA A 35 13.42 -20.17 0.78
CA ALA A 35 14.06 -19.86 2.04
C ALA A 35 14.96 -18.62 1.93
N ASN A 36 15.76 -18.53 0.86
CA ASN A 36 16.59 -17.37 0.55
C ASN A 36 15.72 -16.11 0.30
N TYR A 37 14.63 -16.24 -0.43
CA TYR A 37 13.70 -15.14 -0.65
C TYR A 37 13.07 -14.66 0.66
N MET A 38 12.63 -15.56 1.52
CA MET A 38 12.03 -15.24 2.81
C MET A 38 12.98 -14.49 3.73
N ASP A 39 14.23 -14.94 3.83
CA ASP A 39 15.25 -14.25 4.61
C ASP A 39 15.52 -12.85 4.06
N GLN A 40 15.64 -12.70 2.74
CA GLN A 40 15.80 -11.39 2.12
C GLN A 40 14.64 -10.44 2.41
N VAL A 41 13.39 -10.92 2.37
CA VAL A 41 12.21 -10.13 2.68
C VAL A 41 12.18 -9.75 4.16
N LEU A 42 12.44 -10.70 5.07
CA LEU A 42 12.48 -10.46 6.50
C LEU A 42 13.51 -9.40 6.87
N PHE A 43 14.75 -9.57 6.43
CA PHE A 43 15.82 -8.63 6.75
C PHE A 43 15.53 -7.23 6.16
N THR A 44 14.96 -7.17 4.96
CA THR A 44 14.50 -5.91 4.37
C THR A 44 13.41 -5.24 5.20
N GLN A 45 12.43 -5.99 5.69
CA GLN A 45 11.36 -5.45 6.57
C GLN A 45 11.93 -4.91 7.88
N ILE A 46 12.85 -5.64 8.49
CA ILE A 46 13.55 -5.20 9.69
C ILE A 46 14.33 -3.90 9.44
N LEU A 47 15.12 -3.83 8.37
CA LEU A 47 15.88 -2.63 8.00
C LEU A 47 14.98 -1.42 7.73
N GLN A 48 13.86 -1.63 7.04
CA GLN A 48 12.86 -0.58 6.80
C GLN A 48 12.21 -0.10 8.10
N SER A 49 11.85 -1.03 8.99
CA SER A 49 11.27 -0.71 10.29
C SER A 49 12.26 0.09 11.15
N ILE A 50 13.51 -0.35 11.21
CA ILE A 50 14.61 0.34 11.88
C ILE A 50 14.76 1.77 11.34
N HIS A 51 14.86 1.94 10.02
CA HIS A 51 15.12 3.25 9.42
C HIS A 51 13.96 4.24 9.58
N ARG A 52 12.72 3.75 9.53
CA ARG A 52 11.51 4.59 9.68
C ARG A 52 11.28 5.05 11.11
N LYS A 53 11.54 4.18 12.08
CA LYS A 53 11.29 4.45 13.51
C LYS A 53 12.45 5.17 14.19
N SER A 54 13.67 5.01 13.70
CA SER A 54 14.87 5.52 14.36
C SER A 54 15.14 6.98 14.04
N GLU A 55 15.56 7.74 15.02
CA GLU A 55 16.21 9.02 14.79
C GLU A 55 17.57 8.76 14.12
N ILE A 56 17.82 9.50 13.04
CA ILE A 56 19.05 9.33 12.25
C ILE A 56 20.27 9.60 13.14
N GLU A 57 21.21 8.64 13.15
CA GLU A 57 22.49 8.69 13.86
C GLU A 57 22.43 8.63 15.41
N ASN A 58 21.24 8.61 16.03
CA ASN A 58 21.09 8.50 17.49
C ASN A 58 20.78 7.06 17.96
N THR A 59 20.61 6.14 17.02
CA THR A 59 20.30 4.75 17.29
C THR A 59 21.25 3.83 16.54
N SER A 60 21.63 2.73 17.13
CA SER A 60 22.39 1.68 16.46
C SER A 60 21.77 0.31 16.71
N PHE A 61 21.95 -0.57 15.74
CA PHE A 61 21.52 -1.95 15.83
C PHE A 61 22.70 -2.86 15.53
N GLU A 62 22.74 -4.01 16.18
CA GLU A 62 23.83 -4.96 16.02
C GLU A 62 23.25 -6.37 15.92
N PHE A 63 23.69 -7.10 14.90
CA PHE A 63 23.41 -8.52 14.72
C PHE A 63 24.70 -9.27 15.02
N LEU A 64 24.72 -10.01 16.12
CA LEU A 64 25.91 -10.61 16.68
C LEU A 64 25.79 -12.14 16.69
N PHE A 65 26.68 -12.81 16.00
CA PHE A 65 26.89 -14.26 16.08
C PHE A 65 28.05 -14.56 17.03
N GLN A 66 27.78 -15.35 18.04
CA GLN A 66 28.79 -15.79 19.00
C GLN A 66 28.93 -17.31 19.00
N SER A 67 30.16 -17.78 18.89
CA SER A 67 30.53 -19.18 18.96
C SER A 67 30.95 -19.53 20.40
N ILE A 68 30.24 -20.44 21.06
CA ILE A 68 30.48 -20.85 22.45
C ILE A 68 30.89 -22.31 22.47
N ALA A 69 32.01 -22.63 23.13
CA ALA A 69 32.53 -23.99 23.24
C ALA A 69 31.53 -24.96 23.88
N VAL A 70 31.40 -26.16 23.33
CA VAL A 70 30.54 -27.23 23.84
C VAL A 70 31.36 -28.50 24.03
N ASP A 71 31.29 -29.09 25.19
CA ASP A 71 31.97 -30.36 25.47
C ASP A 71 31.19 -31.53 24.85
N ASN A 72 31.92 -32.43 24.14
CA ASN A 72 31.50 -33.76 23.70
C ASN A 72 30.51 -33.87 22.51
N GLN A 73 30.64 -33.04 21.50
CA GLN A 73 29.79 -33.17 20.28
C GLN A 73 30.65 -33.20 18.98
N THR A 74 30.01 -33.52 17.86
CA THR A 74 30.58 -33.54 16.52
C THR A 74 31.10 -32.19 16.03
N TYR A 75 30.70 -31.11 16.65
CA TYR A 75 31.16 -29.72 16.42
C TYR A 75 31.74 -29.16 17.72
N LYS A 76 32.73 -28.29 17.58
CA LYS A 76 33.47 -27.72 18.71
C LYS A 76 32.70 -26.62 19.47
N ALA A 77 31.72 -26.01 18.83
CA ALA A 77 30.96 -24.88 19.43
C ALA A 77 29.50 -24.86 19.00
N GLN A 78 28.66 -24.27 19.87
CA GLN A 78 27.32 -23.82 19.55
C GLN A 78 27.35 -22.36 19.12
N VAL A 79 26.55 -21.97 18.16
CA VAL A 79 26.42 -20.58 17.68
C VAL A 79 25.16 -19.96 18.27
N LYS A 80 25.30 -18.80 18.88
CA LYS A 80 24.19 -17.97 19.34
C LYS A 80 24.08 -16.71 18.50
N LEU A 81 22.85 -16.31 18.21
CA LEU A 81 22.54 -15.10 17.48
C LEU A 81 21.82 -14.11 18.40
N TYR A 82 22.38 -12.92 18.53
CA TYR A 82 21.79 -11.83 19.30
C TYR A 82 21.45 -10.64 18.41
N ILE A 83 20.38 -9.97 18.76
CA ILE A 83 19.96 -8.68 18.19
C ILE A 83 20.05 -7.65 19.29
N ILE A 84 20.87 -6.63 19.10
CA ILE A 84 21.14 -5.61 20.08
C ILE A 84 20.71 -4.25 19.50
N ALA A 85 19.89 -3.52 20.21
CA ALA A 85 19.51 -2.15 19.86
C ALA A 85 19.99 -1.19 20.92
N ARG A 86 20.52 -0.04 20.49
CA ARG A 86 21.01 1.02 21.38
C ARG A 86 20.43 2.35 20.96
N LYS A 87 20.10 3.18 21.95
CA LYS A 87 19.67 4.56 21.72
C LYS A 87 20.39 5.50 22.66
N ILE A 88 20.83 6.64 22.13
CA ILE A 88 21.36 7.75 22.90
C ILE A 88 20.34 8.89 22.91
N GLY A 89 20.13 9.51 24.07
CA GLY A 89 19.15 10.58 24.22
C GLY A 89 19.28 11.30 25.55
N GLU A 90 18.51 12.35 25.73
CA GLU A 90 18.52 13.21 26.91
C GLU A 90 17.83 12.57 28.12
N THR A 91 16.87 11.67 27.89
CA THR A 91 16.13 11.00 28.98
C THR A 91 16.21 9.50 28.87
N LYS A 92 16.34 8.84 30.05
CA LYS A 92 16.34 7.38 30.16
C LYS A 92 15.01 6.79 29.69
N SER A 93 13.89 7.39 30.12
CA SER A 93 12.53 6.89 29.84
C SER A 93 12.21 6.83 28.36
N ASP A 94 12.59 7.86 27.58
CA ASP A 94 12.32 7.93 26.15
C ASP A 94 13.18 6.92 25.36
N ASN A 95 14.43 6.71 25.83
CA ASN A 95 15.28 5.68 25.26
C ASN A 95 14.68 4.28 25.47
N GLU A 96 14.26 3.97 26.70
CA GLU A 96 13.70 2.65 27.05
C GLU A 96 12.36 2.40 26.34
N ALA A 97 11.48 3.41 26.25
CA ALA A 97 10.21 3.29 25.52
C ALA A 97 10.44 3.01 24.04
N PHE A 98 11.35 3.73 23.41
CA PHE A 98 11.72 3.51 22.02
C PHE A 98 12.30 2.12 21.78
N LEU A 99 13.26 1.71 22.62
CA LEU A 99 13.90 0.40 22.47
C LEU A 99 12.92 -0.74 22.67
N ASN A 100 11.97 -0.60 23.59
CA ASN A 100 10.92 -1.59 23.80
C ASN A 100 10.04 -1.72 22.55
N ASP A 101 9.56 -0.61 22.00
CA ASP A 101 8.71 -0.60 20.79
C ASP A 101 9.43 -1.23 19.60
N ILE A 102 10.68 -0.85 19.33
CA ILE A 102 11.41 -1.37 18.18
C ILE A 102 11.77 -2.86 18.35
N MET A 103 12.17 -3.30 19.55
CA MET A 103 12.50 -4.71 19.80
C MET A 103 11.28 -5.62 19.72
N ILE A 104 10.13 -5.17 20.21
CA ILE A 104 8.84 -5.89 20.02
C ILE A 104 8.49 -5.97 18.55
N SER A 105 8.68 -4.90 17.79
CA SER A 105 8.43 -4.91 16.33
C SER A 105 9.31 -5.93 15.62
N ILE A 106 10.62 -5.92 15.88
CA ILE A 106 11.57 -6.88 15.29
C ILE A 106 11.22 -8.32 15.70
N LYS A 107 10.92 -8.55 16.98
CA LYS A 107 10.48 -9.85 17.48
C LYS A 107 9.25 -10.35 16.71
N ASN A 108 8.22 -9.52 16.58
CA ASN A 108 7.00 -9.91 15.86
C ASN A 108 7.28 -10.21 14.37
N ASP A 109 8.09 -9.39 13.69
CA ASP A 109 8.47 -9.62 12.30
C ASP A 109 9.24 -10.95 12.12
N MET A 110 10.07 -11.33 13.09
CA MET A 110 10.82 -12.60 13.07
C MET A 110 9.94 -13.80 13.46
N GLU A 111 9.11 -13.66 14.48
CA GLU A 111 8.20 -14.73 14.92
C GLU A 111 7.13 -15.03 13.84
N ASP A 112 6.70 -14.02 13.08
CA ASP A 112 5.86 -14.20 11.87
C ASP A 112 6.54 -15.09 10.81
N LYS A 113 7.86 -15.20 10.84
CA LYS A 113 8.67 -16.06 9.96
C LYS A 113 9.23 -17.30 10.68
N ASN A 114 8.63 -17.66 11.81
CA ASN A 114 8.93 -18.85 12.60
C ASN A 114 10.32 -18.89 13.27
N PHE A 115 10.99 -17.77 13.42
CA PHE A 115 12.06 -17.65 14.39
C PHE A 115 11.50 -17.62 15.81
N VAL A 116 12.29 -18.02 16.79
CA VAL A 116 11.93 -17.87 18.21
C VAL A 116 12.88 -16.84 18.82
N VAL A 117 12.31 -15.73 19.29
CA VAL A 117 13.06 -14.59 19.78
C VAL A 117 12.70 -14.31 21.25
N SER A 118 13.69 -14.27 22.14
CA SER A 118 13.56 -13.92 23.54
C SER A 118 14.21 -12.57 23.81
N ILE A 119 13.43 -11.57 24.18
CA ILE A 119 13.96 -10.26 24.61
C ILE A 119 14.37 -10.40 26.07
N PHE A 120 15.53 -9.88 26.44
CA PHE A 120 16.02 -9.93 27.81
C PHE A 120 15.24 -8.98 28.72
N ASP A 121 14.70 -9.51 29.80
CA ASP A 121 13.91 -8.78 30.79
C ASP A 121 14.63 -8.61 32.13
N THR A 122 15.54 -9.55 32.46
CA THR A 122 16.20 -9.63 33.79
C THR A 122 17.66 -9.17 33.72
N GLU A 123 18.17 -8.65 34.85
CA GLU A 123 19.57 -8.25 34.97
C GLU A 123 20.50 -9.46 34.85
N ASP A 124 20.07 -10.65 35.34
CA ASP A 124 20.84 -11.89 35.24
C ASP A 124 21.07 -12.33 33.79
N GLU A 125 20.12 -12.06 32.87
CA GLU A 125 20.29 -12.37 31.43
C GLU A 125 21.35 -11.47 30.82
N TYR A 126 21.33 -10.17 31.15
CA TYR A 126 22.35 -9.22 30.71
C TYR A 126 23.72 -9.56 31.24
N GLN A 127 23.82 -9.94 32.52
CA GLN A 127 25.08 -10.31 33.15
C GLN A 127 25.67 -11.57 32.48
N ARG A 128 24.85 -12.62 32.30
CA ARG A 128 25.30 -13.86 31.61
C ARG A 128 25.76 -13.59 30.19
N PHE A 129 25.07 -12.71 29.47
CA PHE A 129 25.44 -12.30 28.12
C PHE A 129 26.80 -11.58 28.13
N GLU A 130 27.02 -10.63 29.03
CA GLU A 130 28.30 -9.92 29.19
C GLU A 130 29.43 -10.88 29.54
N GLU A 131 29.21 -11.78 30.52
CA GLU A 131 30.17 -12.82 30.92
C GLU A 131 30.52 -13.74 29.73
N SER A 132 29.54 -14.11 28.92
CA SER A 132 29.81 -14.92 27.71
C SER A 132 30.66 -14.20 26.68
N LEU A 133 30.47 -12.90 26.49
CA LEU A 133 31.30 -12.10 25.57
C LEU A 133 32.74 -11.92 26.09
N ASN A 134 32.96 -11.97 27.39
CA ASN A 134 34.32 -11.94 27.98
C ASN A 134 35.17 -13.16 27.60
N THR A 135 34.54 -14.25 27.18
CA THR A 135 35.22 -15.45 26.67
C THR A 135 35.63 -15.36 25.20
N THR A 136 35.29 -14.25 24.54
CA THR A 136 35.61 -14.03 23.12
C THR A 136 37.11 -13.85 22.94
N ASN A 137 37.67 -14.59 21.97
CA ASN A 137 39.08 -14.44 21.59
C ASN A 137 39.24 -13.20 20.69
N CYS A 138 40.05 -12.26 21.12
CA CYS A 138 40.33 -11.02 20.42
C CYS A 138 41.80 -10.89 19.96
N GLU A 139 42.49 -11.99 19.75
CA GLU A 139 43.89 -11.94 19.23
C GLU A 139 43.91 -11.25 17.87
N ARG A 140 42.90 -11.43 17.10
CA ARG A 140 42.71 -10.80 15.79
C ARG A 140 41.32 -10.15 15.68
N VAL A 141 41.33 -8.89 15.31
CA VAL A 141 40.09 -8.16 15.01
C VAL A 141 40.15 -7.68 13.57
N LEU A 142 39.26 -8.21 12.73
CA LEU A 142 39.20 -7.87 11.31
C LEU A 142 37.93 -7.10 11.02
N SER A 143 38.03 -6.04 10.23
CA SER A 143 36.85 -5.33 9.67
C SER A 143 36.70 -5.67 8.20
N VAL A 144 35.48 -5.99 7.80
CA VAL A 144 35.10 -6.21 6.40
C VAL A 144 34.36 -4.97 5.88
N SER A 145 34.90 -4.35 4.85
CA SER A 145 34.36 -3.10 4.29
C SER A 145 34.44 -3.11 2.76
N LYS A 146 33.74 -2.16 2.12
CA LYS A 146 33.83 -1.98 0.68
C LYS A 146 35.26 -1.70 0.25
N LYS A 147 35.65 -2.28 -0.88
CA LYS A 147 36.97 -2.06 -1.48
C LYS A 147 37.03 -0.67 -2.12
N GLU A 148 37.99 0.12 -1.69
CA GLU A 148 38.29 1.40 -2.33
C GLU A 148 39.26 1.20 -3.49
N LYS A 149 38.93 1.75 -4.63
CA LYS A 149 39.75 1.73 -5.84
C LYS A 149 40.06 3.17 -6.28
N ALA A 150 41.20 3.30 -6.95
CA ALA A 150 41.63 4.55 -7.54
C ALA A 150 42.08 4.35 -8.98
N ILE A 151 41.58 5.24 -9.84
CA ILE A 151 42.04 5.23 -11.26
C ILE A 151 42.74 6.55 -11.52
N GLY A 152 43.98 6.45 -12.02
CA GLY A 152 44.79 7.58 -12.45
C GLY A 152 44.48 7.97 -13.89
N ASN A 153 44.22 9.28 -14.10
CA ASN A 153 44.13 9.84 -15.46
C ASN A 153 44.59 11.28 -15.42
N ALA A 154 45.38 11.68 -16.38
CA ALA A 154 45.93 13.07 -16.50
C ALA A 154 44.85 14.13 -16.63
N LEU A 155 43.61 13.76 -16.97
CA LEU A 155 42.46 14.70 -17.08
C LEU A 155 41.73 14.88 -15.75
N PHE A 156 42.02 14.10 -14.72
CA PHE A 156 41.48 14.30 -13.40
C PHE A 156 42.20 15.41 -12.65
N ALA A 157 41.46 16.27 -11.94
CA ALA A 157 42.00 17.45 -11.27
C ALA A 157 43.21 17.16 -10.35
N ASN A 158 43.27 16.01 -9.70
CA ASN A 158 44.38 15.55 -8.87
C ASN A 158 45.13 14.33 -9.47
N GLY A 159 44.94 14.05 -10.76
CA GLY A 159 45.51 12.85 -11.39
C GLY A 159 44.88 11.53 -11.01
N MET A 160 44.00 11.49 -10.02
CA MET A 160 43.35 10.28 -9.48
C MET A 160 41.89 10.54 -9.18
N MET A 161 41.05 9.56 -9.44
CA MET A 161 39.65 9.50 -9.03
C MET A 161 39.41 8.24 -8.20
N TYR A 162 38.74 8.41 -7.06
CA TYR A 162 38.50 7.36 -6.08
C TYR A 162 37.04 6.93 -6.14
N TYR A 163 36.78 5.65 -5.98
CA TYR A 163 35.44 5.08 -5.85
C TYR A 163 35.46 3.81 -4.99
N ASN A 164 34.32 3.46 -4.43
CA ASN A 164 34.13 2.21 -3.70
C ASN A 164 33.30 1.26 -4.55
N ASP A 165 33.66 0.00 -4.57
CA ASP A 165 32.89 -1.02 -5.28
C ASP A 165 31.50 -1.16 -4.69
N VAL A 166 30.53 -1.47 -5.53
CA VAL A 166 29.16 -1.79 -5.14
C VAL A 166 29.05 -3.28 -4.89
N VAL A 167 28.48 -3.67 -3.75
CA VAL A 167 28.28 -5.09 -3.43
C VAL A 167 27.04 -5.59 -4.15
N GLU A 168 27.25 -6.53 -5.09
CA GLU A 168 26.16 -7.21 -5.78
C GLU A 168 25.86 -8.55 -5.10
N PRO A 169 24.59 -8.83 -4.76
CA PRO A 169 24.23 -10.05 -4.06
C PRO A 169 24.47 -11.30 -4.91
N ALA A 170 24.97 -12.36 -4.29
CA ALA A 170 25.02 -13.68 -4.89
C ALA A 170 23.59 -14.21 -5.14
N GLU A 171 23.35 -14.86 -6.28
CA GLU A 171 22.05 -15.43 -6.63
C GLU A 171 21.70 -16.64 -5.75
N ASN A 172 22.70 -17.49 -5.45
CA ASN A 172 22.55 -18.71 -4.66
C ASN A 172 23.41 -18.63 -3.39
N VAL A 173 22.79 -18.24 -2.29
CA VAL A 173 23.50 -18.09 -1.03
C VAL A 173 23.18 -19.23 -0.08
N ASN A 174 24.19 -19.91 0.39
CA ASN A 174 24.08 -20.85 1.50
C ASN A 174 24.09 -20.08 2.83
N THR A 175 22.90 -19.82 3.39
CA THR A 175 22.73 -19.10 4.65
C THR A 175 23.37 -19.82 5.84
N ALA A 176 23.60 -21.13 5.76
CA ALA A 176 24.22 -21.93 6.80
C ALA A 176 25.76 -21.88 6.79
N SER A 177 26.40 -21.46 5.69
CA SER A 177 27.85 -21.60 5.54
C SER A 177 28.67 -20.86 6.60
N LEU A 178 28.27 -19.61 6.90
CA LEU A 178 28.94 -18.78 7.90
C LEU A 178 28.72 -19.31 9.31
N THR A 179 27.48 -19.70 9.64
CA THR A 179 27.14 -20.28 10.92
C THR A 179 27.88 -21.60 11.14
N ASN A 180 27.92 -22.46 10.14
CA ASN A 180 28.63 -23.73 10.20
C ASN A 180 30.16 -23.53 10.35
N ALA A 181 30.73 -22.51 9.71
CA ALA A 181 32.15 -22.19 9.91
C ALA A 181 32.43 -21.77 11.36
N LEU A 182 31.54 -20.94 11.96
CA LEU A 182 31.67 -20.52 13.35
C LEU A 182 31.69 -21.69 14.34
N THR A 183 31.01 -22.82 14.06
CA THR A 183 31.02 -23.98 14.94
C THR A 183 32.40 -24.64 15.09
N GLN A 184 33.34 -24.33 14.20
CA GLN A 184 34.73 -24.85 14.23
C GLN A 184 35.66 -23.97 15.07
N TYR A 185 35.23 -22.72 15.37
CA TYR A 185 36.08 -21.70 16.02
C TYR A 185 35.44 -21.17 17.29
N PRO A 186 35.49 -21.94 18.42
CA PRO A 186 34.95 -21.51 19.70
C PRO A 186 35.59 -20.21 20.18
N GLY A 187 34.82 -19.34 20.77
CA GLY A 187 35.25 -18.01 21.22
C GLY A 187 35.32 -16.94 20.14
N SER A 188 34.90 -17.28 18.90
CA SER A 188 34.83 -16.29 17.83
C SER A 188 33.48 -15.56 17.84
N VAL A 189 33.49 -14.29 17.40
CA VAL A 189 32.31 -13.45 17.26
C VAL A 189 32.33 -12.75 15.91
N ILE A 190 31.17 -12.72 15.26
CA ILE A 190 30.91 -11.89 14.07
C ILE A 190 29.83 -10.88 14.44
N SER A 191 30.12 -9.60 14.25
CA SER A 191 29.23 -8.48 14.60
C SER A 191 28.99 -7.59 13.40
N LEU A 192 27.73 -7.47 12.97
CA LEU A 192 27.27 -6.44 12.03
C LEU A 192 26.57 -5.33 12.82
N GLN A 193 27.19 -4.19 12.88
CA GLN A 193 26.62 -2.97 13.48
C GLN A 193 26.13 -2.05 12.38
N ILE A 194 24.93 -1.49 12.54
CA ILE A 194 24.32 -0.59 11.57
C ILE A 194 23.71 0.64 12.27
N ILE A 195 23.82 1.79 11.63
CA ILE A 195 23.20 3.05 12.04
C ILE A 195 22.43 3.64 10.86
N PRO A 196 21.11 3.88 11.00
CA PRO A 196 20.35 4.60 9.98
C PRO A 196 20.95 5.98 9.70
N THR A 197 21.18 6.29 8.44
CA THR A 197 21.79 7.56 8.04
C THR A 197 21.26 8.06 6.70
N LYS A 198 21.73 9.23 6.29
CA LYS A 198 21.50 9.82 4.95
C LYS A 198 22.81 10.43 4.46
N TYR A 199 22.90 10.65 3.16
CA TYR A 199 23.98 11.51 2.66
C TYR A 199 23.86 12.93 3.23
N ASN A 200 24.99 13.51 3.60
CA ASN A 200 25.04 14.93 3.92
C ASN A 200 25.11 15.78 2.63
N ILE A 201 24.84 17.06 2.74
CA ILE A 201 24.79 17.99 1.60
C ILE A 201 26.13 18.02 0.83
N GLN A 202 27.27 17.87 1.53
CA GLN A 202 28.59 17.90 0.90
C GLN A 202 28.87 16.60 0.12
N GLU A 203 28.42 15.46 0.63
CA GLU A 203 28.49 14.17 -0.06
C GLU A 203 27.65 14.20 -1.33
N ILE A 204 26.38 14.62 -1.24
CA ILE A 204 25.49 14.75 -2.40
C ILE A 204 26.13 15.64 -3.47
N TYR A 205 26.59 16.82 -3.07
CA TYR A 205 27.24 17.75 -3.99
C TYR A 205 28.48 17.14 -4.66
N SER A 206 29.33 16.44 -3.91
CA SER A 206 30.55 15.81 -4.41
C SER A 206 30.25 14.63 -5.35
N ILE A 207 29.21 13.83 -5.05
CA ILE A 207 28.74 12.74 -5.89
C ILE A 207 28.23 13.31 -7.23
N GLU A 208 27.34 14.30 -7.19
CA GLU A 208 26.78 14.89 -8.40
C GLU A 208 27.81 15.62 -9.25
N GLN A 209 28.74 16.33 -8.64
CA GLN A 209 29.88 16.94 -9.37
C GLN A 209 30.74 15.86 -10.06
N SER A 210 31.08 14.80 -9.36
CA SER A 210 31.89 13.71 -9.92
C SER A 210 31.16 13.00 -11.05
N LYS A 211 29.86 12.73 -10.89
CA LYS A 211 28.98 12.16 -11.91
C LYS A 211 28.92 13.02 -13.17
N ASN A 212 28.67 14.31 -13.02
CA ASN A 212 28.61 15.26 -14.13
C ASN A 212 29.94 15.37 -14.86
N PHE A 213 31.05 15.40 -14.10
CA PHE A 213 32.40 15.38 -14.66
C PHE A 213 32.64 14.11 -15.50
N LEU A 214 32.30 12.92 -14.98
CA LEU A 214 32.44 11.65 -15.68
C LEU A 214 31.56 11.58 -16.92
N ALA A 215 30.32 12.05 -16.87
CA ALA A 215 29.42 12.09 -18.01
C ALA A 215 29.99 12.97 -19.14
N HIS A 216 30.57 14.11 -18.77
CA HIS A 216 31.25 15.00 -19.75
C HIS A 216 32.50 14.34 -20.30
N TYR A 217 33.33 13.74 -19.47
CA TYR A 217 34.56 13.03 -19.86
C TYR A 217 34.28 11.88 -20.84
N VAL A 218 33.26 11.04 -20.55
CA VAL A 218 32.84 9.96 -21.43
C VAL A 218 32.31 10.49 -22.78
N SER A 219 31.53 11.55 -22.74
CA SER A 219 31.01 12.20 -23.93
C SER A 219 32.14 12.77 -24.81
N GLU A 220 33.17 13.38 -24.22
CA GLU A 220 34.32 13.93 -24.92
C GLU A 220 35.20 12.86 -25.57
N ILE A 221 35.44 11.73 -24.88
CA ILE A 221 36.13 10.56 -25.43
C ILE A 221 35.39 9.99 -26.65
N ARG A 222 34.08 9.79 -26.55
CA ARG A 222 33.25 9.29 -27.63
C ARG A 222 33.24 10.22 -28.84
N PHE A 223 33.19 11.52 -28.62
CA PHE A 223 33.16 12.53 -29.67
C PHE A 223 34.50 12.74 -30.40
N ARG A 224 35.62 12.82 -29.63
CA ARG A 224 36.94 13.13 -30.20
C ARG A 224 37.67 11.94 -30.78
N GLN A 225 37.49 10.75 -30.27
CA GLN A 225 38.30 9.57 -30.61
C GLN A 225 37.54 8.42 -31.24
N GLY A 226 36.20 8.46 -31.24
CA GLY A 226 35.39 7.33 -31.75
C GLY A 226 35.64 5.99 -31.03
N ILE A 227 36.27 6.04 -29.87
CA ILE A 227 36.75 4.87 -29.13
C ILE A 227 35.67 4.47 -28.11
N ARG A 228 35.50 3.17 -27.89
CA ARG A 228 34.70 2.66 -26.76
C ARG A 228 35.38 3.06 -25.46
N VAL A 229 34.58 3.48 -24.50
CA VAL A 229 35.02 3.75 -23.13
C VAL A 229 35.66 2.45 -22.58
N ASP A 230 36.85 2.53 -21.99
CA ASP A 230 37.49 1.38 -21.39
C ASP A 230 36.70 0.86 -20.18
N ALA A 231 36.87 -0.43 -19.88
CA ALA A 231 36.10 -1.09 -18.82
C ALA A 231 36.28 -0.42 -17.43
N ASN A 232 37.47 0.09 -17.14
CA ASN A 232 37.75 0.73 -15.85
C ASN A 232 37.01 2.08 -15.72
N THR A 233 37.00 2.88 -16.78
CA THR A 233 36.24 4.13 -16.79
C THR A 233 34.74 3.86 -16.68
N GLN A 234 34.20 2.81 -17.34
CA GLN A 234 32.81 2.43 -17.22
C GLN A 234 32.46 2.03 -15.77
N MET A 235 33.31 1.26 -15.10
CA MET A 235 33.10 0.87 -13.69
C MET A 235 32.99 2.09 -12.76
N ILE A 236 33.79 3.16 -12.97
CA ILE A 236 33.64 4.39 -12.19
C ILE A 236 32.32 5.05 -12.47
N VAL A 237 31.92 5.17 -13.73
CA VAL A 237 30.64 5.76 -14.13
C VAL A 237 29.50 5.03 -13.44
N ASP A 238 29.50 3.71 -13.52
CA ASP A 238 28.46 2.85 -12.92
C ASP A 238 28.42 3.02 -11.38
N ALA A 239 29.58 3.15 -10.72
CA ALA A 239 29.67 3.40 -9.29
C ALA A 239 29.07 4.75 -8.88
N TYR A 240 29.39 5.82 -9.61
CA TYR A 240 28.85 7.15 -9.30
C TYR A 240 27.37 7.29 -9.68
N ASP A 241 26.91 6.62 -10.72
CA ASP A 241 25.49 6.50 -11.04
C ASP A 241 24.75 5.78 -9.90
N TYR A 242 25.30 4.69 -9.39
CA TYR A 242 24.76 3.99 -8.23
C TYR A 242 24.68 4.89 -6.99
N TYR A 243 25.73 5.64 -6.65
CA TYR A 243 25.71 6.53 -5.48
C TYR A 243 24.65 7.62 -5.62
N SER A 244 24.47 8.18 -6.83
CA SER A 244 23.42 9.17 -7.09
C SER A 244 22.02 8.59 -6.88
N VAL A 245 21.77 7.38 -7.36
CA VAL A 245 20.49 6.67 -7.16
C VAL A 245 20.29 6.30 -5.69
N ALA A 246 21.33 5.84 -5.01
CA ALA A 246 21.31 5.45 -3.60
C ALA A 246 20.90 6.61 -2.65
N ASN A 247 20.99 7.87 -3.10
CA ASN A 247 20.47 9.00 -2.35
C ASN A 247 18.95 8.93 -2.09
N ASN A 248 18.21 8.20 -2.90
CA ASN A 248 16.76 7.97 -2.75
C ASN A 248 16.45 6.65 -2.03
N GLU A 249 17.45 5.89 -1.61
CA GLU A 249 17.29 4.62 -0.89
C GLU A 249 17.55 4.79 0.61
N LEU A 250 17.18 3.78 1.39
CA LEU A 250 17.50 3.72 2.82
C LEU A 250 18.98 3.39 2.98
N LEU A 251 19.73 4.32 3.58
CA LEU A 251 21.16 4.21 3.81
C LEU A 251 21.46 3.90 5.27
N PHE A 252 22.52 3.12 5.46
CA PHE A 252 23.06 2.76 6.77
C PHE A 252 24.58 2.95 6.77
N LEU A 253 25.09 3.54 7.83
CA LEU A 253 26.47 3.32 8.23
C LEU A 253 26.59 1.90 8.75
N TYR A 254 27.59 1.18 8.35
CA TYR A 254 27.83 -0.17 8.82
C TYR A 254 29.28 -0.38 9.30
N ASN A 255 29.40 -1.30 10.26
CA ASN A 255 30.69 -1.81 10.73
C ASN A 255 30.57 -3.32 10.87
N PHE A 256 31.31 -4.06 10.07
CA PHE A 256 31.29 -5.52 10.09
C PHE A 256 32.59 -6.04 10.64
N VAL A 257 32.57 -6.58 11.85
CA VAL A 257 33.77 -6.92 12.63
C VAL A 257 33.76 -8.39 12.99
N ILE A 258 34.92 -9.01 12.87
CA ILE A 258 35.21 -10.40 13.25
C ILE A 258 36.25 -10.41 14.35
N TYR A 259 35.91 -11.01 15.47
CA TYR A 259 36.80 -11.25 16.60
C TYR A 259 37.11 -12.72 16.67
N SER A 260 38.39 -13.13 16.62
CA SER A 260 38.78 -14.52 16.61
C SER A 260 40.27 -14.70 16.94
N GLU A 261 40.76 -15.96 16.96
CA GLU A 261 42.16 -16.29 16.90
C GLU A 261 42.81 -15.90 15.57
N TYR A 262 44.11 -15.79 15.55
CA TYR A 262 44.87 -15.30 14.40
C TYR A 262 44.56 -16.06 13.08
N SER A 263 44.51 -17.39 13.12
CA SER A 263 44.30 -18.23 11.94
C SER A 263 42.86 -18.33 11.48
N SER A 264 41.93 -18.29 12.42
CA SER A 264 40.47 -18.44 12.17
C SER A 264 39.79 -17.15 11.71
N ALA A 265 40.32 -15.99 12.08
CA ALA A 265 39.74 -14.68 11.69
C ALA A 265 39.75 -14.50 10.16
N ILE A 266 40.83 -14.85 9.50
CA ILE A 266 40.94 -14.74 8.04
C ILE A 266 40.04 -15.73 7.33
N ASP A 267 39.94 -16.98 7.82
CA ASP A 267 39.01 -17.97 7.25
C ASP A 267 37.55 -17.52 7.38
N LEU A 268 37.14 -17.00 8.53
CA LEU A 268 35.79 -16.45 8.74
C LEU A 268 35.54 -15.27 7.83
N ALA A 269 36.50 -14.36 7.66
CA ALA A 269 36.34 -13.20 6.76
C ALA A 269 36.16 -13.63 5.30
N ASN A 270 36.97 -14.61 4.84
CA ASN A 270 36.81 -15.15 3.48
C ASN A 270 35.47 -15.86 3.29
N LYS A 271 35.02 -16.66 4.25
CA LYS A 271 33.71 -17.32 4.21
C LYS A 271 32.54 -16.31 4.16
N LEU A 272 32.68 -15.18 4.83
CA LEU A 272 31.71 -14.13 4.79
C LEU A 272 31.66 -13.44 3.42
N ILE A 273 32.84 -13.14 2.86
CA ILE A 273 32.96 -12.55 1.52
C ILE A 273 32.35 -13.49 0.48
N ASP A 274 32.71 -14.77 0.52
CA ASP A 274 32.20 -15.82 -0.38
C ASP A 274 30.66 -15.96 -0.28
N ALA A 275 30.10 -15.74 0.93
CA ALA A 275 28.66 -15.77 1.14
C ALA A 275 27.93 -14.48 0.71
N ALA A 276 28.64 -13.37 0.64
CA ALA A 276 28.07 -12.05 0.35
C ALA A 276 27.99 -11.72 -1.15
N GLU A 277 28.89 -12.29 -1.96
CA GLU A 277 29.10 -11.86 -3.34
C GLU A 277 28.72 -12.92 -4.38
N ALA A 278 28.31 -12.46 -5.57
CA ALA A 278 28.07 -13.32 -6.70
C ALA A 278 29.36 -13.97 -7.21
N GLU A 279 29.30 -15.27 -7.50
CA GLU A 279 30.43 -16.01 -8.10
C GLU A 279 30.77 -15.46 -9.49
N GLY A 280 32.09 -15.48 -9.82
CA GLY A 280 32.57 -15.30 -11.20
C GLY A 280 32.81 -13.86 -11.65
N LYS A 281 32.91 -12.86 -10.76
CA LYS A 281 33.36 -11.52 -11.15
C LYS A 281 34.83 -11.51 -11.55
N ALA A 282 35.11 -11.11 -12.79
CA ALA A 282 36.48 -10.98 -13.33
C ALA A 282 37.35 -9.94 -12.59
N THR A 283 36.73 -9.06 -11.81
CA THR A 283 37.35 -7.93 -11.08
C THR A 283 37.71 -8.24 -9.64
N GLY A 284 37.40 -9.46 -9.14
CA GLY A 284 37.61 -9.86 -7.75
C GLY A 284 36.51 -9.34 -6.82
N SER A 285 36.66 -9.59 -5.52
CA SER A 285 35.69 -9.18 -4.49
C SER A 285 35.55 -7.67 -4.40
N ALA A 286 34.30 -7.21 -4.19
CA ALA A 286 33.96 -5.81 -3.87
C ALA A 286 34.23 -5.47 -2.39
N LEU A 287 34.43 -6.48 -1.55
CA LEU A 287 34.77 -6.37 -0.15
C LEU A 287 36.28 -6.54 0.10
N ASP A 288 36.76 -5.87 1.12
CA ASP A 288 38.15 -5.90 1.57
C ASP A 288 38.21 -6.15 3.08
N VAL A 289 39.29 -6.84 3.51
CA VAL A 289 39.51 -7.17 4.92
C VAL A 289 40.63 -6.28 5.45
N VAL A 290 40.34 -5.55 6.50
CA VAL A 290 41.30 -4.65 7.17
C VAL A 290 41.51 -5.12 8.60
N ASP A 291 42.77 -5.29 8.96
CA ASP A 291 43.16 -5.61 10.35
C ASP A 291 43.01 -4.35 11.21
N VAL A 292 42.21 -4.49 12.26
CA VAL A 292 41.89 -3.41 13.22
C VAL A 292 42.22 -3.82 14.66
N SER A 293 43.10 -4.83 14.84
CA SER A 293 43.49 -5.35 16.15
C SER A 293 44.07 -4.26 17.05
N ASP A 294 44.82 -3.34 16.51
CA ASP A 294 45.46 -2.24 17.25
C ASP A 294 44.49 -1.18 17.79
N PHE A 295 43.23 -1.23 17.37
CA PHE A 295 42.20 -0.29 17.88
C PHE A 295 41.68 -0.65 19.27
N GLY A 296 42.03 -1.80 19.81
CA GLY A 296 41.56 -2.26 21.12
C GLY A 296 40.04 -2.50 21.14
N LEU A 297 39.45 -2.88 20.04
CA LEU A 297 38.04 -3.24 19.94
C LEU A 297 37.79 -4.58 20.60
N SER A 298 36.69 -4.70 21.34
CA SER A 298 36.20 -5.95 21.90
C SER A 298 34.68 -5.99 21.83
N PRO A 299 34.06 -7.19 21.78
CA PRO A 299 32.60 -7.31 21.79
C PRO A 299 31.97 -6.63 23.02
N THR A 300 32.58 -6.80 24.19
CA THR A 300 32.14 -6.21 25.45
C THR A 300 32.20 -4.69 25.42
N GLY A 301 33.26 -4.11 24.86
CA GLY A 301 33.43 -2.66 24.74
C GLY A 301 32.44 -2.02 23.75
N ASN A 302 31.93 -2.82 22.81
CA ASN A 302 30.96 -2.34 21.82
C ASN A 302 29.53 -2.26 22.39
N MET A 303 29.24 -2.80 23.56
CA MET A 303 27.86 -2.88 24.09
C MET A 303 27.20 -1.52 24.25
N PHE A 304 27.90 -0.52 24.74
CA PHE A 304 27.38 0.84 24.90
C PHE A 304 27.95 1.85 23.89
N ALA A 305 29.10 1.53 23.31
CA ALA A 305 29.85 2.47 22.48
C ALA A 305 29.53 2.41 20.97
N SER A 306 28.64 1.51 20.53
CA SER A 306 28.39 1.28 19.12
C SER A 306 27.95 2.52 18.32
N PRO A 307 27.03 3.39 18.78
CA PRO A 307 26.71 4.60 18.05
C PRO A 307 27.92 5.52 17.85
N TRP A 308 28.78 5.61 18.85
CA TRP A 308 29.98 6.46 18.85
C TRP A 308 31.11 5.87 18.02
N LEU A 309 31.28 4.56 18.04
CA LEU A 309 32.32 3.88 17.29
C LEU A 309 32.16 4.07 15.80
N ILE A 310 30.93 4.09 15.31
CA ILE A 310 30.67 4.26 13.86
C ILE A 310 30.62 5.74 13.49
N SER A 311 29.92 6.60 14.24
CA SER A 311 29.71 7.99 13.85
C SER A 311 30.91 8.90 14.13
N ASP A 312 31.31 9.07 15.39
CA ASP A 312 32.29 10.08 15.77
C ASP A 312 33.67 9.53 16.14
N VAL A 313 33.71 8.54 17.01
CA VAL A 313 34.99 8.04 17.54
C VAL A 313 35.71 7.20 16.49
N LEU A 314 35.01 6.28 15.85
CA LEU A 314 35.62 5.40 14.85
C LEU A 314 35.98 6.18 13.57
N VAL A 315 35.15 7.12 13.14
CA VAL A 315 35.41 7.97 11.98
C VAL A 315 36.70 8.78 12.20
N ASN A 316 36.83 9.45 13.34
CA ASN A 316 38.02 10.27 13.61
C ASN A 316 39.28 9.42 13.77
N ARG A 317 39.23 8.31 14.51
CA ARG A 317 40.33 7.38 14.68
C ARG A 317 40.69 6.68 13.36
N ALA A 318 39.69 6.25 12.59
CA ALA A 318 39.91 5.61 11.31
C ALA A 318 40.55 6.52 10.27
N ARG A 319 40.24 7.84 10.29
CA ARG A 319 40.93 8.84 9.46
C ARG A 319 42.40 8.96 9.78
N GLU A 320 42.77 8.94 11.05
CA GLU A 320 44.18 9.03 11.48
C GLU A 320 44.99 7.79 11.07
N MET A 321 44.35 6.61 11.07
CA MET A 321 44.98 5.32 10.81
C MET A 321 44.70 4.71 9.42
N ASN A 322 44.15 5.48 8.49
CA ASN A 322 43.72 5.02 7.15
C ASN A 322 42.66 3.90 7.14
N PHE A 323 42.00 3.67 8.25
CA PHE A 323 40.93 2.66 8.33
C PHE A 323 39.68 3.10 7.56
N TRP A 324 39.41 4.37 7.51
CA TRP A 324 38.22 5.00 6.94
C TRP A 324 38.48 5.55 5.53
N GLY A 325 38.73 4.67 4.59
CA GLY A 325 39.04 5.05 3.21
C GLY A 325 40.52 5.46 3.01
N ASN A 326 40.85 5.87 1.79
CA ASN A 326 42.19 6.28 1.44
C ASN A 326 42.46 7.73 1.90
N LYS A 327 43.65 8.00 2.48
CA LYS A 327 44.06 9.36 2.85
C LYS A 327 43.94 10.35 1.71
N ASN A 328 44.10 9.91 0.49
CA ASN A 328 44.08 10.74 -0.70
C ASN A 328 42.66 10.98 -1.25
N SER A 329 41.66 10.23 -0.79
CA SER A 329 40.26 10.49 -1.16
C SER A 329 39.79 11.84 -0.59
N PRO A 330 38.95 12.58 -1.33
CA PRO A 330 38.32 13.78 -0.80
C PRO A 330 37.61 13.48 0.54
N LYS A 331 37.81 14.33 1.53
CA LYS A 331 37.24 14.16 2.88
C LYS A 331 35.74 13.90 2.85
N GLN A 332 35.03 14.54 1.92
CA GLN A 332 33.60 14.42 1.72
C GLN A 332 33.16 13.03 1.21
N MET A 333 34.07 12.27 0.64
CA MET A 333 33.79 10.96 0.02
C MET A 333 34.28 9.78 0.88
N GLN A 334 35.04 10.02 1.93
CA GLN A 334 35.66 8.98 2.75
C GLN A 334 34.64 8.08 3.44
N ARG A 335 33.47 8.64 3.81
CA ARG A 335 32.41 7.90 4.49
C ARG A 335 31.70 6.88 3.57
N LEU A 336 31.76 7.03 2.24
CA LEU A 336 31.13 6.13 1.28
C LEU A 336 31.60 4.67 1.43
N LYS A 337 32.80 4.43 1.91
CA LYS A 337 33.33 3.11 2.19
C LYS A 337 32.51 2.34 3.22
N GLN A 338 31.93 3.04 4.19
CA GLN A 338 31.16 2.49 5.30
C GLN A 338 29.64 2.72 5.15
N LEU A 339 29.18 3.10 3.95
CA LEU A 339 27.76 3.26 3.66
C LEU A 339 27.27 2.09 2.80
N MET A 340 26.15 1.50 3.21
CA MET A 340 25.44 0.50 2.44
C MET A 340 23.96 0.84 2.33
N THR A 341 23.39 0.55 1.18
CA THR A 341 21.94 0.50 0.97
C THR A 341 21.36 -0.77 1.60
N THR A 342 20.05 -0.82 1.76
CA THR A 342 19.33 -2.04 2.18
C THR A 342 19.69 -3.23 1.29
N LYS A 343 19.87 -3.00 -0.02
CA LYS A 343 20.21 -4.06 -0.98
C LYS A 343 21.62 -4.63 -0.73
N GLU A 344 22.60 -3.78 -0.48
CA GLU A 344 23.96 -4.19 -0.17
C GLU A 344 24.06 -4.91 1.18
N LEU A 345 23.36 -4.38 2.22
CA LEU A 345 23.32 -5.04 3.55
C LEU A 345 22.74 -6.45 3.50
N ARG A 346 21.71 -6.68 2.69
CA ARG A 346 21.16 -8.02 2.46
C ARG A 346 22.15 -8.98 1.82
N SER A 347 23.14 -8.46 1.12
CA SER A 347 24.20 -9.30 0.53
C SER A 347 25.18 -9.80 1.59
N VAL A 348 25.54 -8.94 2.54
CA VAL A 348 26.57 -9.25 3.56
C VAL A 348 26.00 -9.92 4.81
N PHE A 349 24.72 -9.78 5.10
CA PHE A 349 24.08 -10.39 6.25
C PHE A 349 22.83 -11.17 5.88
N LYS A 350 22.70 -12.38 6.43
CA LYS A 350 21.52 -13.25 6.28
C LYS A 350 21.26 -13.98 7.59
N PHE A 351 19.98 -14.08 7.94
CA PHE A 351 19.58 -14.92 9.04
C PHE A 351 19.77 -16.38 8.70
N PRO A 352 20.32 -17.22 9.62
CA PRO A 352 20.48 -18.64 9.37
C PRO A 352 19.11 -19.32 9.27
N ILE A 353 18.98 -20.21 8.32
CA ILE A 353 17.81 -21.06 8.10
C ILE A 353 18.32 -22.49 8.03
N ASP A 354 17.64 -23.42 8.71
CA ASP A 354 18.02 -24.81 8.69
C ASP A 354 17.43 -25.54 7.45
N ASP A 355 18.31 -25.93 6.56
CA ASP A 355 18.04 -26.74 5.37
C ASP A 355 18.53 -28.19 5.52
N ASN A 356 18.53 -28.75 6.72
CA ASN A 356 19.19 -30.01 7.14
C ASN A 356 20.72 -29.96 7.14
N LYS A 357 21.36 -28.84 6.91
CA LYS A 357 22.80 -28.66 6.92
C LYS A 357 23.27 -27.67 7.98
N LEU A 358 22.36 -26.96 8.63
CA LEU A 358 22.70 -26.03 9.69
C LEU A 358 23.15 -26.80 10.93
N ILE A 359 24.30 -26.42 11.48
CA ILE A 359 24.87 -26.97 12.70
C ILE A 359 25.02 -25.84 13.73
N GLY A 360 24.89 -26.18 15.01
CA GLY A 360 25.24 -25.29 16.11
C GLY A 360 24.14 -24.29 16.53
N ILE A 361 23.03 -24.20 15.83
CA ILE A 361 21.85 -23.45 16.25
C ILE A 361 20.65 -24.39 16.30
N ASP A 362 19.82 -24.25 17.34
CA ASP A 362 18.59 -25.03 17.45
C ASP A 362 17.58 -24.63 16.37
N SER A 363 17.02 -25.64 15.70
CA SER A 363 15.99 -25.44 14.71
C SER A 363 14.66 -26.08 15.14
N LYS A 364 13.57 -25.41 14.85
CA LYS A 364 12.21 -25.98 15.08
C LYS A 364 11.67 -26.55 13.78
N LYS A 365 11.36 -27.85 13.80
CA LYS A 365 10.57 -28.48 12.73
C LYS A 365 9.14 -27.88 12.74
N ILE A 366 8.84 -27.12 11.72
CA ILE A 366 7.57 -26.41 11.59
C ILE A 366 6.39 -27.38 11.41
N LEU A 367 6.63 -28.55 10.82
CA LEU A 367 5.62 -29.56 10.54
C LEU A 367 4.90 -30.13 11.78
N ALA A 368 5.54 -30.11 12.95
CA ALA A 368 4.95 -30.64 14.20
C ALA A 368 4.00 -29.62 14.89
N ASN A 369 3.99 -28.36 14.50
CA ASN A 369 3.24 -27.30 15.18
C ASN A 369 1.99 -26.82 14.42
N ARG A 370 1.69 -27.33 13.20
CA ARG A 370 0.45 -26.99 12.47
C ARG A 370 -0.79 -27.24 13.32
N GLU A 371 -0.83 -28.33 14.07
CA GLU A 371 -1.98 -28.69 14.94
C GLU A 371 -2.04 -27.86 16.23
N LYS A 372 -0.90 -27.55 16.87
CA LYS A 372 -0.87 -26.79 18.14
C LYS A 372 -1.16 -25.30 17.95
N LEU A 373 -0.71 -24.68 16.84
CA LEU A 373 -1.02 -23.29 16.52
C LEU A 373 -2.53 -23.08 16.30
N HIS A 374 -3.21 -24.07 15.71
CA HIS A 374 -4.64 -23.98 15.44
C HIS A 374 -5.50 -24.03 16.70
N ASN A 375 -5.18 -24.91 17.63
CA ASN A 375 -5.94 -25.00 18.87
C ASN A 375 -5.78 -23.77 19.78
N SER A 376 -4.62 -23.13 19.78
CA SER A 376 -4.42 -21.89 20.53
C SER A 376 -5.12 -20.67 19.87
N ILE A 377 -5.17 -20.60 18.54
CA ILE A 377 -5.82 -19.53 17.79
C ILE A 377 -7.34 -19.59 17.95
N ILE A 378 -7.94 -20.79 17.98
CA ILE A 378 -9.39 -20.96 18.15
C ILE A 378 -9.83 -20.68 19.58
N ALA A 379 -8.99 -20.96 20.57
CA ALA A 379 -9.28 -20.71 21.99
C ALA A 379 -9.44 -19.21 22.31
N ASP A 380 -8.89 -18.31 21.53
CA ASP A 380 -8.84 -16.87 21.81
C ASP A 380 -9.93 -16.05 21.11
N GLY A 381 -11.03 -16.67 20.63
CA GLY A 381 -12.17 -15.94 20.09
C GLY A 381 -11.99 -15.40 18.66
N ASN A 382 -11.22 -16.07 17.84
CA ASN A 382 -10.92 -15.69 16.46
C ASN A 382 -11.98 -16.16 15.46
N PHE A 383 -11.90 -15.60 14.23
CA PHE A 383 -12.74 -15.99 13.11
C PHE A 383 -12.63 -17.48 12.82
N LYS A 384 -13.75 -18.18 12.77
CA LYS A 384 -13.82 -19.57 12.36
C LYS A 384 -14.11 -19.62 10.87
N VAL A 385 -13.14 -20.08 10.09
CA VAL A 385 -13.21 -19.97 8.61
C VAL A 385 -13.45 -21.31 7.91
N GLY A 386 -13.19 -22.43 8.58
CA GLY A 386 -13.40 -23.73 7.98
C GLY A 386 -12.86 -24.89 8.82
N ILE A 387 -12.88 -26.07 8.24
CA ILE A 387 -12.33 -27.32 8.81
C ILE A 387 -11.05 -27.66 8.03
N ILE A 388 -9.98 -27.98 8.74
CA ILE A 388 -8.71 -28.37 8.12
C ILE A 388 -8.87 -29.74 7.49
N GLN A 389 -8.53 -29.84 6.19
CA GLN A 389 -8.55 -31.10 5.46
C GLN A 389 -7.19 -31.79 5.63
N ASN A 390 -7.21 -32.92 6.28
CA ASN A 390 -6.15 -33.90 6.53
C ASN A 390 -4.70 -33.57 6.20
N ALA A 391 -3.91 -33.50 7.23
CA ALA A 391 -2.45 -33.68 7.14
C ALA A 391 -1.96 -35.06 7.64
N SER A 392 -2.81 -35.93 8.19
CA SER A 392 -2.33 -37.24 8.60
C SER A 392 -3.33 -38.36 8.34
N LYS A 393 -2.82 -39.47 7.78
CA LYS A 393 -3.51 -40.74 7.61
C LYS A 393 -3.85 -41.44 8.94
N SER A 394 -3.65 -40.81 10.08
CA SER A 394 -4.01 -41.39 11.40
C SER A 394 -5.34 -40.81 11.86
N GLY A 395 -6.42 -41.47 11.55
CA GLY A 395 -7.84 -41.16 11.75
C GLY A 395 -8.34 -40.75 13.13
N LYS A 396 -7.76 -39.75 13.81
CA LYS A 396 -8.25 -39.27 15.10
C LYS A 396 -8.53 -37.78 15.23
N ASP A 397 -8.17 -36.92 14.25
CA ASP A 397 -8.43 -35.48 14.32
C ASP A 397 -9.27 -34.96 13.15
N SER A 398 -10.43 -35.55 12.93
CA SER A 398 -11.34 -35.20 11.83
C SER A 398 -12.10 -33.87 11.99
N ASN A 399 -11.82 -33.06 13.03
CA ASN A 399 -12.60 -31.85 13.35
C ASN A 399 -11.73 -30.65 13.78
N ALA A 400 -10.49 -30.56 13.35
CA ALA A 400 -9.69 -29.35 13.64
C ALA A 400 -10.23 -28.16 12.82
N HIS A 401 -10.64 -27.11 13.51
CA HIS A 401 -11.13 -25.88 12.88
C HIS A 401 -9.98 -24.92 12.54
N ALA A 402 -10.04 -24.31 11.38
CA ALA A 402 -9.15 -23.23 10.98
C ALA A 402 -9.72 -21.90 11.47
N GLY A 403 -8.86 -21.09 12.12
CA GLY A 403 -9.19 -19.76 12.61
C GLY A 403 -8.20 -18.72 12.11
N ILE A 404 -8.65 -17.45 12.05
CA ILE A 404 -7.83 -16.28 11.72
C ILE A 404 -8.01 -15.29 12.87
N ALA A 405 -6.93 -14.75 13.44
CA ALA A 405 -7.04 -13.72 14.45
C ALA A 405 -7.53 -12.38 13.86
N LEU A 406 -8.33 -11.65 14.65
CA LEU A 406 -8.83 -10.34 14.23
C LEU A 406 -7.71 -9.39 13.80
N ASN A 407 -6.60 -9.39 14.52
CA ASN A 407 -5.42 -8.58 14.21
C ASN A 407 -4.73 -8.95 12.89
N ASP A 408 -4.92 -10.16 12.36
CA ASP A 408 -4.35 -10.54 11.07
C ASP A 408 -5.03 -9.80 9.91
N PHE A 409 -6.30 -9.42 10.08
CA PHE A 409 -7.03 -8.59 9.10
C PHE A 409 -6.60 -7.13 9.07
N THR A 410 -5.94 -6.60 10.10
CA THR A 410 -5.41 -5.22 10.05
C THR A 410 -4.41 -5.02 8.90
N LYS A 411 -3.82 -6.11 8.39
CA LYS A 411 -2.84 -6.11 7.30
C LYS A 411 -3.46 -6.51 5.94
N HIS A 412 -4.74 -6.26 5.74
CA HIS A 412 -5.51 -6.54 4.53
C HIS A 412 -5.72 -8.04 4.22
N GLY A 413 -6.67 -8.33 3.35
CA GLY A 413 -7.04 -9.66 2.92
C GLY A 413 -7.18 -9.80 1.41
N LEU A 414 -6.94 -11.02 0.90
CA LEU A 414 -7.11 -11.39 -0.50
C LEU A 414 -7.88 -12.71 -0.59
N ILE A 415 -8.97 -12.72 -1.34
CA ILE A 415 -9.79 -13.91 -1.62
C ILE A 415 -9.79 -14.13 -3.13
N VAL A 416 -9.14 -15.19 -3.60
CA VAL A 416 -9.03 -15.46 -5.04
C VAL A 416 -9.50 -16.84 -5.41
N GLY A 417 -9.99 -17.00 -6.64
CA GLY A 417 -10.41 -18.29 -7.19
C GLY A 417 -11.41 -18.18 -8.32
N MET A 418 -11.61 -19.25 -9.05
CA MET A 418 -12.54 -19.32 -10.18
C MET A 418 -14.00 -19.03 -9.77
N PRO A 419 -14.87 -18.60 -10.72
CA PRO A 419 -16.31 -18.53 -10.50
C PRO A 419 -16.88 -19.88 -10.00
N GLY A 420 -17.79 -19.81 -9.02
CA GLY A 420 -18.41 -21.00 -8.43
C GLY A 420 -17.53 -21.81 -7.47
N SER A 421 -16.32 -21.37 -7.15
CA SER A 421 -15.41 -22.07 -6.21
C SER A 421 -15.77 -21.88 -4.72
N GLY A 422 -16.64 -20.92 -4.38
CA GLY A 422 -17.06 -20.64 -3.00
C GLY A 422 -16.63 -19.30 -2.42
N LYS A 423 -16.01 -18.42 -3.19
CA LYS A 423 -15.55 -17.09 -2.75
C LYS A 423 -16.65 -16.28 -2.07
N THR A 424 -17.76 -16.04 -2.75
CA THR A 424 -18.87 -15.24 -2.23
C THR A 424 -19.45 -15.84 -0.94
N ASN A 425 -19.63 -17.16 -0.88
CA ASN A 425 -20.07 -17.84 0.33
C ASN A 425 -19.11 -17.60 1.51
N PHE A 426 -17.80 -17.65 1.26
CA PHE A 426 -16.79 -17.37 2.27
C PHE A 426 -16.83 -15.90 2.71
N SER A 427 -16.91 -14.97 1.76
CA SER A 427 -17.00 -13.51 2.05
C SER A 427 -18.25 -13.17 2.87
N LEU A 428 -19.41 -13.76 2.54
CA LEU A 428 -20.65 -13.59 3.32
C LEU A 428 -20.45 -14.08 4.77
N GLY A 429 -19.88 -15.27 4.95
CA GLY A 429 -19.61 -15.82 6.28
C GLY A 429 -18.63 -14.99 7.10
N LEU A 430 -17.66 -14.39 6.43
CA LEU A 430 -16.68 -13.48 7.06
C LEU A 430 -17.33 -12.16 7.51
N LEU A 431 -18.13 -11.54 6.64
CA LEU A 431 -18.84 -10.28 6.93
C LEU A 431 -19.86 -10.46 8.06
N LEU A 432 -20.59 -11.59 8.12
CA LEU A 432 -21.46 -11.93 9.23
C LEU A 432 -20.70 -12.00 10.56
N GLN A 433 -19.53 -12.63 10.57
CA GLN A 433 -18.72 -12.71 11.78
C GLN A 433 -18.18 -11.33 12.21
N PHE A 434 -17.70 -10.50 11.27
CA PHE A 434 -17.24 -9.14 11.59
C PHE A 434 -18.30 -8.36 12.36
N TRP A 435 -19.55 -8.40 11.91
CA TRP A 435 -20.61 -7.65 12.57
C TRP A 435 -21.15 -8.36 13.80
N ASN A 436 -21.62 -9.60 13.66
CA ASN A 436 -22.37 -10.28 14.72
C ASN A 436 -21.49 -10.75 15.91
N GLU A 437 -20.21 -11.11 15.66
CA GLU A 437 -19.33 -11.61 16.70
C GLU A 437 -18.39 -10.51 17.23
N PHE A 438 -17.91 -9.60 16.39
CA PHE A 438 -16.90 -8.61 16.73
C PHE A 438 -17.41 -7.17 16.75
N ASN A 439 -18.65 -6.93 16.31
CA ASN A 439 -19.24 -5.59 16.18
C ASN A 439 -18.37 -4.61 15.35
N ILE A 440 -17.72 -5.14 14.30
CA ILE A 440 -16.90 -4.35 13.38
C ILE A 440 -17.73 -4.08 12.12
N PRO A 441 -18.03 -2.82 11.82
CA PRO A 441 -18.77 -2.45 10.62
C PRO A 441 -17.95 -2.73 9.35
N PHE A 442 -18.67 -2.96 8.26
CA PHE A 442 -18.06 -3.18 6.97
C PHE A 442 -18.78 -2.43 5.85
N LEU A 443 -18.03 -2.12 4.81
CA LEU A 443 -18.55 -1.63 3.53
C LEU A 443 -18.17 -2.65 2.44
N ALA A 444 -19.16 -3.30 1.83
CA ALA A 444 -18.96 -4.20 0.70
C ALA A 444 -19.36 -3.53 -0.62
N ILE A 445 -18.46 -3.52 -1.60
CA ILE A 445 -18.71 -2.98 -2.95
C ILE A 445 -18.80 -4.14 -3.92
N GLU A 446 -19.96 -4.29 -4.56
CA GLU A 446 -20.28 -5.37 -5.49
C GLU A 446 -20.56 -4.82 -6.91
N PRO A 447 -19.59 -4.86 -7.84
CA PRO A 447 -19.74 -4.23 -9.13
C PRO A 447 -20.54 -5.01 -10.17
N THR A 448 -20.70 -6.32 -10.03
CA THR A 448 -21.26 -7.18 -11.10
C THR A 448 -22.54 -7.89 -10.75
N LYS A 449 -22.74 -8.22 -9.49
CA LYS A 449 -23.85 -9.04 -9.00
C LYS A 449 -24.63 -8.30 -7.91
N SER A 450 -25.48 -9.02 -7.19
CA SER A 450 -26.23 -8.57 -6.02
C SER A 450 -26.38 -9.72 -5.00
N GLU A 451 -25.27 -10.41 -4.72
CA GLU A 451 -25.26 -11.59 -3.83
C GLU A 451 -25.15 -11.16 -2.35
N TYR A 452 -24.44 -10.04 -2.06
CA TYR A 452 -24.22 -9.58 -0.67
C TYR A 452 -25.48 -9.01 0.00
N ARG A 453 -26.53 -8.67 -0.75
CA ARG A 453 -27.83 -8.28 -0.18
C ARG A 453 -28.46 -9.38 0.69
N SER A 454 -28.09 -10.62 0.47
CA SER A 454 -28.53 -11.76 1.27
C SER A 454 -28.16 -11.64 2.75
N LEU A 455 -27.16 -10.84 3.10
CA LEU A 455 -26.79 -10.55 4.49
C LEU A 455 -27.92 -9.93 5.30
N ILE A 456 -28.96 -9.36 4.66
CA ILE A 456 -30.12 -8.78 5.34
C ILE A 456 -30.89 -9.81 6.21
N ASP A 457 -30.82 -11.09 5.85
CA ASP A 457 -31.42 -12.16 6.65
C ASP A 457 -30.65 -12.43 7.97
N GLY A 458 -29.38 -12.04 8.03
CA GLY A 458 -28.51 -12.26 9.20
C GLY A 458 -28.05 -10.98 9.91
N ILE A 459 -28.33 -9.78 9.35
CA ILE A 459 -27.94 -8.48 9.87
C ILE A 459 -29.11 -7.51 9.77
N SER A 460 -29.75 -7.20 10.89
CA SER A 460 -30.92 -6.31 10.94
C SER A 460 -30.62 -4.86 10.54
N ASP A 461 -29.42 -4.39 10.81
CA ASP A 461 -29.00 -3.01 10.58
C ASP A 461 -28.27 -2.79 9.25
N LEU A 462 -28.34 -3.77 8.36
CA LEU A 462 -27.67 -3.72 7.06
C LEU A 462 -28.24 -2.60 6.20
N GLN A 463 -27.38 -1.72 5.74
CA GLN A 463 -27.68 -0.70 4.73
C GLN A 463 -27.32 -1.22 3.34
N ILE A 464 -28.26 -1.09 2.40
CA ILE A 464 -28.02 -1.49 1.00
C ILE A 464 -28.28 -0.29 0.12
N PHE A 465 -27.32 0.07 -0.72
CA PHE A 465 -27.46 1.09 -1.75
C PHE A 465 -27.33 0.48 -3.14
N THR A 466 -28.22 0.92 -4.04
CA THR A 466 -28.31 0.40 -5.41
C THR A 466 -28.14 1.52 -6.44
N PRO A 467 -26.92 2.07 -6.66
CA PRO A 467 -26.68 3.08 -7.67
C PRO A 467 -27.25 2.67 -9.04
N GLY A 468 -27.99 3.56 -9.67
CA GLY A 468 -28.70 3.29 -10.93
C GLY A 468 -30.12 2.74 -10.78
N LYS A 469 -30.51 2.23 -9.61
CA LYS A 469 -31.91 1.79 -9.30
C LYS A 469 -32.58 2.78 -8.37
N ASN A 470 -33.08 3.88 -8.91
CA ASN A 470 -33.60 5.01 -8.14
C ASN A 470 -34.85 4.72 -7.30
N THR A 471 -35.54 3.63 -7.54
CA THR A 471 -36.77 3.22 -6.84
C THR A 471 -36.54 2.11 -5.81
N VAL A 472 -35.31 1.58 -5.71
CA VAL A 472 -34.96 0.51 -4.78
C VAL A 472 -34.27 1.12 -3.55
N SER A 473 -33.00 1.48 -3.65
CA SER A 473 -32.23 2.15 -2.61
C SER A 473 -31.18 3.05 -3.27
N PRO A 474 -31.55 4.30 -3.59
CA PRO A 474 -30.72 5.20 -4.38
C PRO A 474 -29.42 5.55 -3.68
N TYR A 475 -28.40 5.89 -4.48
CA TYR A 475 -27.09 6.34 -4.05
C TYR A 475 -26.72 7.65 -4.71
N ILE A 476 -26.09 8.58 -3.96
CA ILE A 476 -25.62 9.86 -4.47
C ILE A 476 -24.15 10.06 -4.10
N ILE A 477 -23.38 10.61 -5.02
CA ILE A 477 -22.00 11.00 -4.80
C ILE A 477 -21.65 12.26 -5.58
N ASN A 478 -21.17 13.27 -4.88
CA ASN A 478 -20.57 14.44 -5.49
C ASN A 478 -19.04 14.32 -5.43
N PRO A 479 -18.36 14.12 -6.57
CA PRO A 479 -16.90 13.95 -6.58
C PRO A 479 -16.15 15.16 -6.02
N PHE A 480 -16.74 16.35 -6.08
CA PHE A 480 -16.08 17.61 -5.70
C PHE A 480 -16.34 18.03 -4.25
N LEU A 481 -17.12 17.27 -3.48
CA LEU A 481 -17.34 17.55 -2.06
C LEU A 481 -16.32 16.78 -1.21
N PRO A 482 -15.32 17.45 -0.62
CA PRO A 482 -14.37 16.78 0.25
C PRO A 482 -15.06 16.07 1.42
N PRO A 483 -14.54 14.94 1.90
CA PRO A 483 -15.02 14.31 3.13
C PRO A 483 -14.91 15.24 4.35
N THR A 484 -15.65 14.93 5.43
CA THR A 484 -15.60 15.68 6.69
C THR A 484 -14.17 15.85 7.18
N GLY A 485 -13.81 17.06 7.62
CA GLY A 485 -12.49 17.34 8.18
C GLY A 485 -11.35 17.40 7.18
N VAL A 486 -11.62 17.22 5.88
CA VAL A 486 -10.60 17.19 4.82
C VAL A 486 -10.58 18.53 4.09
N THR A 487 -9.39 19.12 3.92
CA THR A 487 -9.18 20.36 3.18
C THR A 487 -9.13 20.13 1.67
N VAL A 488 -9.45 21.16 0.89
CA VAL A 488 -9.38 21.12 -0.58
C VAL A 488 -7.99 20.74 -1.05
N GLU A 489 -6.94 21.34 -0.47
CA GLU A 489 -5.53 21.07 -0.81
C GLU A 489 -5.16 19.59 -0.66
N SER A 490 -5.62 18.97 0.42
CA SER A 490 -5.40 17.54 0.69
C SER A 490 -6.23 16.63 -0.22
N TYR A 491 -7.42 17.07 -0.64
CA TYR A 491 -8.37 16.26 -1.40
C TYR A 491 -8.12 16.25 -2.90
N VAL A 492 -7.80 17.40 -3.50
CA VAL A 492 -7.73 17.57 -4.96
C VAL A 492 -6.74 16.63 -5.67
N PRO A 493 -5.52 16.38 -5.15
CA PRO A 493 -4.61 15.42 -5.77
C PRO A 493 -5.18 14.00 -5.81
N SER A 494 -5.82 13.57 -4.72
CA SER A 494 -6.45 12.27 -4.62
C SER A 494 -7.68 12.15 -5.53
N LEU A 495 -8.51 13.20 -5.62
CA LEU A 495 -9.62 13.27 -6.57
C LEU A 495 -9.14 13.12 -8.01
N MET A 496 -8.03 13.78 -8.36
CA MET A 496 -7.45 13.66 -9.70
C MET A 496 -6.99 12.23 -10.00
N SER A 497 -6.45 11.52 -9.01
CA SER A 497 -6.09 10.12 -9.15
C SER A 497 -7.31 9.23 -9.43
N ALA A 498 -8.48 9.50 -8.81
CA ALA A 498 -9.71 8.77 -9.12
C ALA A 498 -10.17 8.95 -10.57
N PHE A 499 -10.12 10.18 -11.07
CA PHE A 499 -10.49 10.44 -12.46
C PHE A 499 -9.52 9.80 -13.46
N LYS A 500 -8.21 9.84 -13.18
CA LYS A 500 -7.18 9.16 -13.99
C LYS A 500 -7.34 7.64 -13.98
N ALA A 501 -7.73 7.05 -12.85
CA ALA A 501 -7.98 5.61 -12.75
C ALA A 501 -9.19 5.16 -13.59
N ALA A 502 -10.24 5.99 -13.65
CA ALA A 502 -11.47 5.66 -14.35
C ALA A 502 -11.44 6.01 -15.85
N PHE A 503 -10.74 7.08 -16.21
CA PHE A 503 -10.74 7.61 -17.57
C PHE A 503 -9.33 7.69 -18.14
N SER A 504 -9.17 7.21 -19.37
CA SER A 504 -7.94 7.48 -20.12
C SER A 504 -7.84 8.98 -20.42
N MET A 505 -6.83 9.65 -19.88
CA MET A 505 -6.60 11.09 -20.05
C MET A 505 -5.24 11.32 -20.72
N PRO A 506 -5.19 11.46 -22.05
CA PRO A 506 -3.94 11.80 -22.75
C PRO A 506 -3.48 13.22 -22.41
N ASP A 507 -2.17 13.42 -22.38
CA ASP A 507 -1.59 14.75 -22.18
C ASP A 507 -2.06 15.75 -23.27
N PRO A 508 -2.33 17.00 -22.90
CA PRO A 508 -2.23 17.65 -21.58
C PRO A 508 -3.57 17.70 -20.81
N LEU A 509 -4.52 16.78 -21.09
CA LEU A 509 -5.87 16.77 -20.48
C LEU A 509 -5.84 16.70 -18.94
N PRO A 510 -4.95 15.91 -18.29
CA PRO A 510 -4.87 15.88 -16.83
C PRO A 510 -4.60 17.24 -16.18
N ASP A 511 -3.68 18.02 -16.75
CA ASP A 511 -3.31 19.33 -16.20
C ASP A 511 -4.44 20.36 -16.39
N ILE A 512 -5.11 20.30 -17.52
CA ILE A 512 -6.27 21.15 -17.82
C ILE A 512 -7.41 20.84 -16.85
N PHE A 513 -7.63 19.55 -16.60
CA PHE A 513 -8.67 19.06 -15.70
C PHE A 513 -8.38 19.49 -14.25
N LEU A 514 -7.17 19.29 -13.77
CA LEU A 514 -6.72 19.73 -12.45
C LEU A 514 -6.86 21.25 -12.29
N SER A 515 -6.43 22.00 -13.29
CA SER A 515 -6.56 23.46 -13.28
C SER A 515 -8.03 23.90 -13.28
N ALA A 516 -8.92 23.20 -14.00
CA ALA A 516 -10.36 23.48 -13.99
C ALA A 516 -11.01 23.13 -12.63
N ILE A 517 -10.55 22.07 -11.95
CA ILE A 517 -10.99 21.74 -10.59
C ILE A 517 -10.67 22.92 -9.64
N ASN A 518 -9.44 23.42 -9.67
CA ASN A 518 -9.02 24.54 -8.84
C ASN A 518 -9.79 25.82 -9.14
N ASP A 519 -10.01 26.12 -10.45
CA ASP A 519 -10.81 27.27 -10.86
C ASP A 519 -12.25 27.16 -10.34
N CYS A 520 -12.82 25.95 -10.38
CA CYS A 520 -14.18 25.71 -9.89
C CYS A 520 -14.27 25.92 -8.38
N TYR A 521 -13.36 25.39 -7.58
CA TYR A 521 -13.31 25.65 -6.14
C TYR A 521 -13.24 27.16 -5.86
N ASN A 522 -12.35 27.89 -6.54
CA ASN A 522 -12.21 29.33 -6.37
C ASN A 522 -13.49 30.10 -6.78
N GLU A 523 -14.16 29.74 -7.88
CA GLU A 523 -15.41 30.40 -8.33
C GLU A 523 -16.53 30.24 -7.33
N TYR A 524 -16.55 29.11 -6.58
CA TYR A 524 -17.56 28.81 -5.55
C TYR A 524 -17.13 29.20 -4.13
N GLY A 525 -16.05 29.97 -3.98
CA GLY A 525 -15.64 30.57 -2.72
C GLY A 525 -14.82 29.68 -1.80
N TRP A 526 -14.32 28.53 -2.32
CA TRP A 526 -13.44 27.67 -1.57
C TRP A 526 -11.99 28.16 -1.64
N LYS A 527 -11.27 27.97 -0.54
CA LYS A 527 -9.81 28.18 -0.45
C LYS A 527 -9.15 26.83 -0.26
N ASN A 528 -7.82 26.80 -0.34
CA ASN A 528 -7.03 25.56 -0.17
C ASN A 528 -7.24 24.89 1.19
N ASP A 529 -7.41 25.70 2.24
CA ASP A 529 -7.66 25.27 3.62
C ASP A 529 -9.16 25.07 3.96
N SER A 530 -10.07 25.36 3.05
CA SER A 530 -11.52 25.18 3.27
C SER A 530 -11.89 23.71 3.41
N THR A 531 -12.81 23.43 4.32
CA THR A 531 -13.49 22.14 4.49
C THR A 531 -14.97 22.27 4.11
N LYS A 532 -15.68 21.15 3.95
CA LYS A 532 -17.11 21.14 3.58
C LYS A 532 -18.02 21.85 4.59
N ASP A 533 -17.54 22.06 5.82
CA ASP A 533 -18.30 22.64 6.94
C ASP A 533 -18.07 24.15 7.09
N ASP A 534 -17.24 24.75 6.25
CA ASP A 534 -17.03 26.19 6.19
C ASP A 534 -18.31 26.91 5.72
N PRO A 535 -18.90 27.82 6.54
CA PRO A 535 -20.16 28.48 6.19
C PRO A 535 -20.02 29.48 5.04
N SER A 536 -18.83 29.88 4.65
CA SER A 536 -18.58 30.85 3.58
C SER A 536 -18.58 30.23 2.17
N ILE A 537 -18.55 28.90 2.06
CA ILE A 537 -18.47 28.18 0.78
C ILE A 537 -19.83 27.92 0.16
N GLN A 538 -19.87 27.83 -1.16
CA GLN A 538 -21.00 27.30 -1.90
C GLN A 538 -20.65 25.94 -2.48
N ARG A 539 -21.45 24.91 -2.18
CA ARG A 539 -21.27 23.58 -2.74
C ARG A 539 -21.61 23.59 -4.22
N PHE A 540 -20.82 22.90 -5.02
CA PHE A 540 -21.04 22.71 -6.45
C PHE A 540 -20.94 21.23 -6.80
N GLY A 541 -21.45 20.84 -7.95
CA GLY A 541 -21.41 19.46 -8.42
C GLY A 541 -20.79 19.34 -9.81
N ILE A 542 -20.91 18.15 -10.41
CA ILE A 542 -20.31 17.83 -11.70
C ILE A 542 -20.85 18.73 -12.83
N TYR A 543 -22.09 19.16 -12.76
CA TYR A 543 -22.70 20.06 -13.73
C TYR A 543 -22.00 21.43 -13.78
N GLU A 544 -21.73 22.03 -12.62
CA GLU A 544 -21.03 23.30 -12.49
C GLU A 544 -19.56 23.15 -12.96
N PHE A 545 -18.92 22.04 -12.58
CA PHE A 545 -17.58 21.72 -13.04
C PHE A 545 -17.48 21.63 -14.56
N ILE A 546 -18.41 20.94 -15.24
CA ILE A 546 -18.42 20.83 -16.68
C ILE A 546 -18.48 22.22 -17.36
N LYS A 547 -19.26 23.16 -16.80
CA LYS A 547 -19.31 24.54 -17.32
C LYS A 547 -17.97 25.24 -17.23
N VAL A 548 -17.29 25.16 -16.09
CA VAL A 548 -15.95 25.76 -15.89
C VAL A 548 -14.95 25.10 -16.82
N PHE A 549 -14.97 23.77 -16.90
CA PHE A 549 -14.06 23.00 -17.75
C PHE A 549 -14.23 23.32 -19.24
N LYS A 550 -15.46 23.39 -19.75
CA LYS A 550 -15.75 23.83 -21.12
C LYS A 550 -15.24 25.24 -21.39
N LYS A 551 -15.51 26.17 -20.48
CA LYS A 551 -15.02 27.55 -20.59
C LYS A 551 -13.50 27.60 -20.67
N LYS A 552 -12.82 26.81 -19.86
CA LYS A 552 -11.35 26.72 -19.85
C LYS A 552 -10.79 26.22 -21.19
N ILE A 553 -11.30 25.12 -21.71
CA ILE A 553 -10.87 24.58 -23.02
C ILE A 553 -11.12 25.61 -24.14
N GLN A 554 -12.24 26.33 -24.10
CA GLN A 554 -12.56 27.34 -25.12
C GLN A 554 -11.57 28.52 -25.13
N HIS A 555 -11.04 28.91 -23.95
CA HIS A 555 -10.10 30.04 -23.81
C HIS A 555 -8.63 29.65 -24.03
N MET A 556 -8.34 28.37 -24.26
CA MET A 556 -6.98 27.93 -24.57
C MET A 556 -6.63 28.19 -26.03
N ASP A 557 -5.37 28.58 -26.29
CA ASP A 557 -4.84 28.89 -27.62
C ASP A 557 -4.57 27.65 -28.49
N TYR A 558 -4.99 26.47 -28.09
CA TYR A 558 -4.89 25.25 -28.91
C TYR A 558 -5.79 25.35 -30.13
N LYS A 559 -5.27 25.00 -31.29
CA LYS A 559 -5.97 25.09 -32.58
C LYS A 559 -6.19 23.71 -33.20
N GLY A 560 -7.29 23.55 -33.95
CA GLY A 560 -7.57 22.37 -34.77
C GLY A 560 -7.87 21.12 -34.00
N ASP A 561 -7.31 19.99 -34.42
CA ASP A 561 -7.63 18.63 -33.94
C ASP A 561 -7.33 18.42 -32.46
N VAL A 562 -6.31 19.10 -31.93
CA VAL A 562 -5.94 18.97 -30.50
C VAL A 562 -7.07 19.49 -29.62
N LYS A 563 -7.66 20.65 -29.91
CA LYS A 563 -8.78 21.21 -29.14
C LYS A 563 -10.02 20.33 -29.24
N SER A 564 -10.34 19.86 -30.45
CA SER A 564 -11.47 18.98 -30.72
C SER A 564 -11.32 17.63 -29.98
N ASN A 565 -10.11 17.08 -29.94
CA ASN A 565 -9.80 15.85 -29.23
C ASN A 565 -9.95 16.02 -27.69
N MET A 566 -9.51 17.16 -27.13
CA MET A 566 -9.69 17.47 -25.71
C MET A 566 -11.16 17.64 -25.33
N GLU A 567 -11.95 18.36 -26.15
CA GLU A 567 -13.38 18.49 -25.95
C GLU A 567 -14.07 17.12 -25.98
N SER A 568 -13.73 16.30 -26.97
CA SER A 568 -14.32 14.97 -27.14
C SER A 568 -13.90 14.02 -25.99
N ALA A 569 -12.64 13.99 -25.64
CA ALA A 569 -12.13 13.08 -24.61
C ALA A 569 -12.55 13.48 -23.19
N GLY A 570 -12.60 14.77 -22.87
CA GLY A 570 -12.93 15.27 -21.53
C GLY A 570 -14.41 15.55 -21.36
N VAL A 571 -14.98 16.44 -22.17
CA VAL A 571 -16.34 16.94 -21.97
C VAL A 571 -17.39 15.86 -22.24
N VAL A 572 -17.25 15.08 -23.31
CA VAL A 572 -18.23 14.04 -23.67
C VAL A 572 -18.34 12.98 -22.57
N ARG A 573 -17.22 12.55 -21.97
CA ARG A 573 -17.23 11.61 -20.85
C ARG A 573 -17.94 12.15 -19.63
N LEU A 574 -17.66 13.40 -19.24
CA LEU A 574 -18.32 14.04 -18.09
C LEU A 574 -19.82 14.25 -18.35
N VAL A 575 -20.20 14.63 -19.56
CA VAL A 575 -21.62 14.77 -19.94
C VAL A 575 -22.32 13.43 -19.89
N SER A 576 -21.67 12.34 -20.32
CA SER A 576 -22.24 10.98 -20.26
C SER A 576 -22.57 10.52 -18.84
N LEU A 577 -21.82 10.98 -17.82
CA LEU A 577 -22.16 10.70 -16.41
C LEU A 577 -23.52 11.30 -16.03
N ILE A 578 -23.80 12.52 -16.49
CA ILE A 578 -25.10 13.18 -16.23
C ILE A 578 -26.21 12.58 -17.09
N GLU A 579 -25.95 12.24 -18.35
CA GLU A 579 -26.96 11.70 -19.24
C GLU A 579 -27.43 10.29 -18.83
N GLN A 580 -26.48 9.44 -18.46
CA GLN A 580 -26.78 8.05 -18.15
C GLN A 580 -27.18 7.82 -16.68
N ASN A 581 -26.55 8.54 -15.74
CA ASN A 581 -26.71 8.35 -14.30
C ASN A 581 -26.86 9.68 -13.53
N SER A 582 -27.69 10.60 -14.01
CA SER A 582 -27.89 11.92 -13.41
C SER A 582 -28.25 11.86 -11.92
N ASN A 583 -29.05 10.88 -11.52
CA ASN A 583 -29.49 10.75 -10.13
C ASN A 583 -28.36 10.36 -9.16
N ILE A 584 -27.22 9.83 -9.66
CA ILE A 584 -26.04 9.52 -8.87
C ILE A 584 -25.14 10.76 -8.74
N TYR A 585 -24.84 11.42 -9.87
CA TYR A 585 -23.78 12.44 -9.93
C TYR A 585 -24.30 13.89 -9.99
N ASP A 586 -25.52 14.14 -10.48
CA ASP A 586 -26.07 15.48 -10.55
C ASP A 586 -26.62 15.90 -9.18
N THR A 587 -25.70 16.14 -8.26
CA THR A 587 -25.95 16.49 -6.86
C THR A 587 -24.82 17.36 -6.32
N VAL A 588 -25.15 18.20 -5.34
CA VAL A 588 -24.16 18.95 -4.55
C VAL A 588 -23.81 18.25 -3.24
N ASN A 589 -24.47 17.13 -2.93
CA ASN A 589 -24.29 16.37 -1.70
C ASN A 589 -23.70 14.99 -1.97
N THR A 590 -23.12 14.41 -0.95
CA THR A 590 -22.61 13.02 -0.93
C THR A 590 -23.15 12.34 0.31
N ILE A 591 -23.45 11.05 0.26
CA ILE A 591 -23.74 10.26 1.47
C ILE A 591 -22.50 10.36 2.39
N PRO A 592 -22.65 10.78 3.66
CA PRO A 592 -21.54 10.88 4.59
C PRO A 592 -20.79 9.54 4.73
N LEU A 593 -19.46 9.60 4.74
CA LEU A 593 -18.65 8.39 4.95
C LEU A 593 -18.83 7.82 6.34
N GLU A 594 -19.14 8.66 7.31
CA GLU A 594 -19.48 8.28 8.67
C GLU A 594 -20.64 7.26 8.68
N ASP A 595 -21.66 7.48 7.85
CA ASP A 595 -22.82 6.61 7.75
C ASP A 595 -22.48 5.27 7.08
N LEU A 596 -21.59 5.31 6.07
CA LEU A 596 -21.16 4.13 5.34
C LEU A 596 -20.17 3.25 6.12
N LEU A 597 -19.37 3.85 7.00
CA LEU A 597 -18.30 3.16 7.74
C LEU A 597 -18.67 2.80 9.18
N SER A 598 -19.77 3.30 9.71
CA SER A 598 -20.22 3.00 11.08
C SER A 598 -21.20 1.83 11.18
N LYS A 599 -21.77 1.40 10.05
CA LYS A 599 -22.74 0.32 9.96
C LYS A 599 -22.39 -0.67 8.84
N PRO A 600 -22.88 -1.91 8.92
CA PRO A 600 -22.81 -2.83 7.80
C PRO A 600 -23.46 -2.23 6.56
N THR A 601 -22.70 -2.05 5.49
CA THR A 601 -23.17 -1.40 4.26
C THR A 601 -22.79 -2.20 3.03
N VAL A 602 -23.71 -2.33 2.08
CA VAL A 602 -23.48 -2.93 0.76
C VAL A 602 -23.81 -1.91 -0.32
N ILE A 603 -22.92 -1.73 -1.30
CA ILE A 603 -23.13 -0.92 -2.49
C ILE A 603 -23.09 -1.81 -3.72
N GLU A 604 -24.23 -1.93 -4.42
CA GLU A 604 -24.41 -2.78 -5.60
C GLU A 604 -24.34 -1.96 -6.89
N LEU A 605 -23.30 -2.15 -7.69
CA LEU A 605 -23.11 -1.39 -8.94
C LEU A 605 -23.63 -2.14 -10.17
N ASN A 606 -24.35 -3.26 -10.01
CA ASN A 606 -24.78 -4.11 -11.11
C ASN A 606 -25.70 -3.44 -12.13
N ALA A 607 -26.48 -2.42 -11.71
CA ALA A 607 -27.36 -1.64 -12.59
C ALA A 607 -26.61 -0.64 -13.50
N ILE A 608 -25.34 -0.37 -13.22
CA ILE A 608 -24.52 0.51 -14.05
C ILE A 608 -23.85 -0.35 -15.13
N ASN A 609 -24.18 -0.12 -16.38
CA ASN A 609 -23.66 -0.93 -17.49
C ASN A 609 -22.26 -0.51 -17.95
N ASN A 610 -21.90 0.77 -17.79
CA ASN A 610 -20.62 1.33 -18.23
C ASN A 610 -19.51 1.00 -17.23
N LYS A 611 -18.44 0.34 -17.71
CA LYS A 611 -17.28 -0.06 -16.89
C LYS A 611 -16.51 1.14 -16.33
N GLU A 612 -16.31 2.20 -17.13
CA GLU A 612 -15.61 3.41 -16.69
C GLU A 612 -16.35 4.09 -15.52
N GLN A 613 -17.69 4.08 -15.57
CA GLN A 613 -18.51 4.64 -14.49
C GLN A 613 -18.48 3.79 -13.21
N LYS A 614 -18.45 2.46 -13.34
CA LYS A 614 -18.22 1.57 -12.18
C LYS A 614 -16.86 1.84 -11.55
N SER A 615 -15.81 1.87 -12.39
CA SER A 615 -14.44 2.18 -11.94
C SER A 615 -14.37 3.54 -11.25
N LEU A 616 -15.05 4.57 -11.79
CA LEU A 616 -15.09 5.90 -11.17
C LEU A 616 -15.72 5.89 -9.78
N ILE A 617 -16.88 5.24 -9.59
CA ILE A 617 -17.52 5.15 -8.27
C ILE A 617 -16.63 4.41 -7.28
N MET A 618 -16.04 3.29 -7.69
CA MET A 618 -15.16 2.51 -6.84
C MET A 618 -13.90 3.30 -6.46
N ALA A 619 -13.28 3.98 -7.43
CA ALA A 619 -12.11 4.82 -7.20
C ALA A 619 -12.42 6.01 -6.29
N LEU A 620 -13.54 6.70 -6.52
CA LEU A 620 -13.99 7.81 -5.67
C LEU A 620 -14.23 7.35 -4.24
N LEU A 621 -14.95 6.24 -4.05
CA LEU A 621 -15.19 5.67 -2.71
C LEU A 621 -13.89 5.34 -2.00
N LEU A 622 -12.98 4.63 -2.67
CA LEU A 622 -11.70 4.23 -2.08
C LEU A 622 -10.88 5.46 -1.66
N ILE A 623 -10.73 6.42 -2.55
CA ILE A 623 -9.97 7.64 -2.28
C ILE A 623 -10.60 8.47 -1.17
N MET A 624 -11.92 8.66 -1.21
CA MET A 624 -12.63 9.41 -0.16
C MET A 624 -12.49 8.73 1.20
N ILE A 625 -12.57 7.39 1.26
CA ILE A 625 -12.36 6.62 2.49
C ILE A 625 -10.92 6.78 2.99
N CYS A 626 -9.93 6.66 2.10
CA CYS A 626 -8.51 6.81 2.48
C CYS A 626 -8.23 8.19 3.06
N VAL A 627 -8.66 9.25 2.37
CA VAL A 627 -8.42 10.64 2.82
C VAL A 627 -9.21 10.95 4.09
N TYR A 628 -10.47 10.49 4.19
CA TYR A 628 -11.27 10.63 5.39
C TYR A 628 -10.63 9.95 6.60
N THR A 629 -10.23 8.70 6.44
CA THR A 629 -9.65 7.90 7.52
C THR A 629 -8.34 8.51 8.01
N LYS A 630 -7.48 8.95 7.10
CA LYS A 630 -6.21 9.63 7.42
C LYS A 630 -6.40 10.90 8.27
N ASN A 631 -7.46 11.65 8.03
CA ASN A 631 -7.70 12.93 8.70
C ASN A 631 -8.55 12.81 9.99
N ASN A 632 -9.40 11.78 10.10
CA ASN A 632 -10.41 11.71 11.17
C ASN A 632 -10.22 10.52 12.13
N VAL A 633 -9.38 9.54 11.79
CA VAL A 633 -9.24 8.32 12.57
C VAL A 633 -7.85 8.23 13.19
N SER A 634 -7.78 8.05 14.51
CA SER A 634 -6.51 7.85 15.22
C SER A 634 -5.90 6.50 14.88
N GLY A 635 -4.62 6.45 14.56
CA GLY A 635 -3.85 5.23 14.29
C GLY A 635 -3.46 4.51 15.60
N ASP A 636 -4.41 3.77 16.19
CA ASP A 636 -4.17 2.97 17.39
C ASP A 636 -3.86 1.48 17.11
N GLY A 637 -3.72 1.14 15.84
CA GLY A 637 -3.41 -0.23 15.38
C GLY A 637 -4.55 -1.25 15.53
N LYS A 638 -5.74 -0.84 15.99
CA LYS A 638 -6.91 -1.70 16.11
C LYS A 638 -7.76 -1.65 14.86
N LEU A 639 -8.37 -2.79 14.50
CA LEU A 639 -9.32 -2.87 13.40
C LEU A 639 -10.61 -2.14 13.76
N LYS A 640 -11.01 -1.13 12.97
CA LYS A 640 -12.19 -0.29 13.18
C LYS A 640 -13.30 -0.56 12.18
N ASN A 641 -12.94 -0.82 10.94
CA ASN A 641 -13.87 -1.17 9.88
C ASN A 641 -13.20 -2.01 8.79
N VAL A 642 -14.02 -2.63 7.95
CA VAL A 642 -13.57 -3.48 6.84
C VAL A 642 -14.19 -2.97 5.54
N LEU A 643 -13.37 -2.77 4.53
CA LEU A 643 -13.78 -2.51 3.15
C LEU A 643 -13.57 -3.78 2.34
N LEU A 644 -14.66 -4.40 1.87
CA LEU A 644 -14.60 -5.53 0.96
C LEU A 644 -14.89 -5.04 -0.47
N ILE A 645 -13.97 -5.31 -1.38
CA ILE A 645 -14.08 -4.98 -2.80
C ILE A 645 -14.16 -6.28 -3.57
N ASP A 646 -15.35 -6.60 -4.10
CA ASP A 646 -15.53 -7.74 -4.97
C ASP A 646 -15.18 -7.38 -6.41
N GLU A 647 -14.66 -8.36 -7.19
CA GLU A 647 -14.23 -8.16 -8.58
C GLU A 647 -13.36 -6.90 -8.75
N ALA A 648 -12.33 -6.75 -7.92
CA ALA A 648 -11.50 -5.55 -7.85
C ALA A 648 -10.79 -5.21 -9.17
N HIS A 649 -10.65 -6.18 -10.08
CA HIS A 649 -10.17 -5.94 -11.43
C HIS A 649 -11.01 -4.92 -12.21
N VAL A 650 -12.27 -4.68 -11.83
CA VAL A 650 -13.13 -3.64 -12.44
C VAL A 650 -12.58 -2.25 -12.12
N LEU A 651 -12.04 -2.05 -10.92
CA LEU A 651 -11.37 -0.81 -10.52
C LEU A 651 -10.06 -0.60 -11.29
N LEU A 652 -9.29 -1.68 -11.46
CA LEU A 652 -7.95 -1.63 -12.04
C LEU A 652 -7.95 -1.70 -13.59
N ALA A 653 -9.04 -2.17 -14.21
CA ALA A 653 -9.16 -2.38 -15.65
C ALA A 653 -9.63 -1.15 -16.45
N GLY A 654 -9.96 -0.05 -15.80
CA GLY A 654 -10.47 1.17 -16.47
C GLY A 654 -9.52 1.77 -17.51
N GLY A 655 -8.27 1.29 -17.55
CA GLY A 655 -7.20 1.80 -18.39
C GLY A 655 -6.71 0.93 -19.55
N SER A 656 -7.19 -0.31 -19.75
CA SER A 656 -6.50 -1.29 -20.61
C SER A 656 -6.93 -1.36 -22.08
N SER A 657 -7.65 -0.37 -22.64
CA SER A 657 -8.23 -0.48 -23.99
C SER A 657 -7.54 0.29 -25.11
N SER A 658 -6.32 0.82 -24.96
CA SER A 658 -5.60 1.41 -26.09
C SER A 658 -4.07 1.21 -26.00
N SER A 659 -3.56 0.46 -26.97
CA SER A 659 -2.14 0.21 -27.24
C SER A 659 -1.47 1.42 -27.92
N SER A 660 -1.35 2.56 -27.26
CA SER A 660 -0.47 3.64 -27.68
C SER A 660 0.62 3.86 -26.65
N GLU A 661 1.88 3.84 -27.09
CA GLU A 661 3.09 3.85 -26.25
C GLU A 661 3.19 5.01 -25.23
N GLY A 662 2.40 6.08 -25.39
CA GLY A 662 2.36 7.19 -24.43
C GLY A 662 1.28 7.10 -23.34
N ALA A 663 0.30 6.21 -23.48
CA ALA A 663 -0.79 6.06 -22.49
C ALA A 663 -0.47 5.01 -21.41
N ALA A 664 0.49 4.14 -21.65
CA ALA A 664 0.89 3.07 -20.72
C ALA A 664 1.59 3.60 -19.46
N ASP A 665 2.41 4.63 -19.58
CA ASP A 665 3.18 5.17 -18.44
C ASP A 665 2.31 5.95 -17.43
N SER A 666 1.29 6.68 -17.89
CA SER A 666 0.41 7.45 -16.99
C SER A 666 -0.58 6.58 -16.22
N GLN A 667 -0.88 5.37 -16.72
CA GLN A 667 -1.81 4.43 -16.10
C GLN A 667 -1.13 3.54 -15.05
N GLY A 668 0.11 3.13 -15.30
CA GLY A 668 0.93 2.41 -14.32
C GLY A 668 1.07 3.21 -13.03
N SER A 669 1.39 4.50 -13.15
CA SER A 669 1.54 5.41 -12.01
C SER A 669 0.25 5.62 -11.20
N THR A 670 -0.93 5.48 -11.81
CA THR A 670 -2.22 5.66 -11.12
C THR A 670 -2.62 4.42 -10.33
N VAL A 671 -2.36 3.23 -10.87
CA VAL A 671 -2.56 1.97 -10.14
C VAL A 671 -1.60 1.91 -8.95
N GLU A 672 -0.33 2.30 -9.13
CA GLU A 672 0.64 2.42 -8.04
C GLU A 672 0.17 3.40 -6.95
N ALA A 673 -0.37 4.55 -7.30
CA ALA A 673 -0.91 5.50 -6.33
C ALA A 673 -2.09 4.93 -5.52
N LEU A 674 -2.96 4.12 -6.14
CA LEU A 674 -4.03 3.41 -5.44
C LEU A 674 -3.49 2.30 -4.53
N GLU A 675 -2.47 1.57 -4.98
CA GLU A 675 -1.78 0.55 -4.18
C GLU A 675 -1.10 1.16 -2.94
N ASP A 676 -0.45 2.31 -3.10
CA ASP A 676 0.15 3.06 -2.00
C ASP A 676 -0.90 3.56 -0.99
N MET A 677 -2.04 4.05 -1.46
CA MET A 677 -3.17 4.44 -0.60
C MET A 677 -3.71 3.25 0.19
N ILE A 678 -3.84 2.09 -0.45
CA ILE A 678 -4.26 0.84 0.21
C ILE A 678 -3.26 0.46 1.30
N ALA A 679 -1.97 0.57 1.04
CA ALA A 679 -0.93 0.27 2.03
C ALA A 679 -0.94 1.26 3.22
N GLU A 680 -1.22 2.53 2.96
CA GLU A 680 -1.23 3.58 3.98
C GLU A 680 -2.42 3.46 4.95
N ILE A 681 -3.62 3.13 4.45
CA ILE A 681 -4.86 3.10 5.24
C ILE A 681 -4.83 2.07 6.38
N ARG A 682 -3.98 1.06 6.26
CA ARG A 682 -3.75 0.03 7.29
C ARG A 682 -3.44 0.63 8.66
N SER A 683 -2.59 1.68 8.70
CA SER A 683 -2.15 2.30 9.95
C SER A 683 -3.28 2.96 10.74
N TYR A 684 -4.41 3.23 10.10
CA TYR A 684 -5.59 3.88 10.71
C TYR A 684 -6.70 2.90 11.10
N GLY A 685 -6.48 1.59 10.96
CA GLY A 685 -7.43 0.57 11.39
C GLY A 685 -8.52 0.21 10.37
N THR A 686 -8.39 0.61 9.12
CA THR A 686 -9.25 0.14 8.02
C THR A 686 -8.60 -1.03 7.31
N SER A 687 -9.26 -2.19 7.32
CA SER A 687 -8.84 -3.36 6.54
C SER A 687 -9.48 -3.32 5.15
N ILE A 688 -8.69 -3.60 4.13
CA ILE A 688 -9.22 -3.84 2.79
C ILE A 688 -9.14 -5.33 2.47
N ILE A 689 -10.27 -5.93 2.12
CA ILE A 689 -10.36 -7.30 1.66
C ILE A 689 -10.73 -7.27 0.19
N ILE A 690 -9.87 -7.80 -0.64
CA ILE A 690 -10.06 -7.88 -2.09
C ILE A 690 -10.51 -9.28 -2.44
N ALA A 691 -11.65 -9.40 -3.13
CA ALA A 691 -12.12 -10.63 -3.69
C ALA A 691 -12.07 -10.56 -5.22
N ASP A 692 -11.38 -11.51 -5.87
CA ASP A 692 -11.24 -11.52 -7.33
C ASP A 692 -11.14 -12.93 -7.89
N GLN A 693 -11.30 -13.05 -9.20
CA GLN A 693 -11.16 -14.32 -9.91
C GLN A 693 -9.70 -14.60 -10.27
N SER A 694 -8.89 -13.57 -10.48
CA SER A 694 -7.53 -13.69 -10.99
C SER A 694 -6.56 -12.81 -10.20
N PRO A 695 -5.61 -13.39 -9.46
CA PRO A 695 -4.60 -12.64 -8.74
C PRO A 695 -3.71 -11.79 -9.65
N THR A 696 -3.47 -12.20 -10.90
CA THR A 696 -2.67 -11.43 -11.86
C THR A 696 -3.33 -10.13 -12.28
N LYS A 697 -4.67 -10.05 -12.26
CA LYS A 697 -5.43 -8.83 -12.58
C LYS A 697 -5.51 -7.83 -11.44
N VAL A 698 -5.29 -8.29 -10.22
CA VAL A 698 -5.33 -7.44 -9.01
C VAL A 698 -4.04 -6.65 -8.82
N GLY A 699 -2.94 -7.10 -9.39
CA GLY A 699 -1.63 -6.47 -9.26
C GLY A 699 -0.71 -7.21 -8.27
N ARG A 700 0.58 -7.29 -8.62
CA ARG A 700 1.59 -8.02 -7.82
C ARG A 700 1.80 -7.40 -6.44
N SER A 701 1.77 -6.08 -6.34
CA SER A 701 1.95 -5.34 -5.10
C SER A 701 0.82 -5.67 -4.09
N ILE A 702 -0.43 -5.68 -4.52
CA ILE A 702 -1.57 -6.03 -3.66
C ILE A 702 -1.48 -7.49 -3.19
N VAL A 703 -1.14 -8.41 -4.11
CA VAL A 703 -0.96 -9.82 -3.76
C VAL A 703 0.15 -10.01 -2.73
N ALA A 704 1.26 -9.27 -2.86
CA ALA A 704 2.37 -9.34 -1.92
C ALA A 704 2.04 -8.71 -0.54
N ASN A 705 1.35 -7.58 -0.53
CA ASN A 705 1.14 -6.77 0.67
C ASN A 705 -0.07 -7.19 1.52
N THR A 706 -0.95 -8.06 1.03
CA THR A 706 -2.06 -8.62 1.83
C THR A 706 -1.57 -9.73 2.73
N ASN A 707 -1.99 -9.72 4.00
CA ASN A 707 -1.56 -10.72 5.00
C ASN A 707 -2.42 -11.98 4.96
N VAL A 708 -3.75 -11.82 4.96
CA VAL A 708 -4.69 -12.95 4.91
C VAL A 708 -4.98 -13.28 3.45
N LYS A 709 -4.65 -14.50 3.03
CA LYS A 709 -4.93 -14.98 1.67
C LYS A 709 -5.77 -16.25 1.73
N VAL A 710 -6.93 -16.22 1.09
CA VAL A 710 -7.83 -17.37 0.93
C VAL A 710 -7.93 -17.71 -0.54
N ILE A 711 -7.34 -18.83 -0.91
CA ILE A 711 -7.09 -19.19 -2.30
C ILE A 711 -7.95 -20.42 -2.63
N PHE A 712 -9.01 -20.17 -3.34
CA PHE A 712 -9.86 -21.21 -3.91
C PHE A 712 -9.24 -21.76 -5.21
N LYS A 713 -9.93 -22.66 -5.88
CA LYS A 713 -9.46 -23.29 -7.12
C LYS A 713 -8.93 -22.27 -8.14
N LEU A 714 -7.70 -22.48 -8.59
CA LEU A 714 -7.05 -21.78 -9.70
C LEU A 714 -6.49 -22.80 -10.69
N VAL A 715 -6.72 -22.59 -11.99
CA VAL A 715 -6.30 -23.53 -13.03
C VAL A 715 -5.18 -22.93 -13.89
N GLU A 716 -5.27 -21.65 -14.21
CA GLU A 716 -4.31 -20.94 -15.06
C GLU A 716 -2.94 -20.85 -14.40
N LYS A 717 -1.88 -21.19 -15.16
CA LYS A 717 -0.51 -21.24 -14.66
C LYS A 717 -0.06 -19.89 -14.10
N GLU A 718 -0.31 -18.80 -14.84
CA GLU A 718 0.09 -17.43 -14.44
C GLU A 718 -0.53 -17.03 -13.09
N ASN A 719 -1.81 -17.36 -12.87
CA ASN A 719 -2.50 -17.11 -11.62
C ASN A 719 -1.94 -17.95 -10.46
N LYS A 720 -1.58 -19.22 -10.74
CA LYS A 720 -0.95 -20.10 -9.75
C LYS A 720 0.45 -19.63 -9.39
N ASP A 721 1.25 -19.22 -10.37
CA ASP A 721 2.60 -18.71 -10.16
C ASP A 721 2.60 -17.42 -9.32
N ALA A 722 1.69 -16.49 -9.62
CA ALA A 722 1.56 -15.23 -8.88
C ALA A 722 1.26 -15.47 -7.38
N ILE A 723 0.37 -16.41 -7.07
CA ILE A 723 0.00 -16.72 -5.68
C ILE A 723 1.05 -17.56 -4.98
N SER A 724 1.65 -18.53 -5.67
CA SER A 724 2.64 -19.43 -5.06
C SER A 724 3.86 -18.66 -4.56
N THR A 725 4.29 -17.67 -5.32
CA THR A 725 5.41 -16.79 -4.94
C THR A 725 5.12 -15.99 -3.67
N ALA A 726 3.85 -15.62 -3.44
CA ALA A 726 3.43 -14.78 -2.31
C ALA A 726 3.04 -15.57 -1.04
N THR A 727 3.03 -16.91 -1.08
CA THR A 727 2.43 -17.71 0.00
C THR A 727 3.27 -18.92 0.44
N ASN A 728 4.50 -19.05 -0.01
CA ASN A 728 5.40 -20.19 0.30
C ASN A 728 4.73 -21.56 0.08
N MET A 729 4.07 -21.74 -1.05
CA MET A 729 3.45 -23.00 -1.41
C MET A 729 4.49 -24.08 -1.71
N THR A 730 4.24 -25.30 -1.24
CA THR A 730 4.96 -26.49 -1.70
C THR A 730 4.49 -26.89 -3.10
N ASP A 731 5.26 -27.73 -3.80
CA ASP A 731 4.82 -28.26 -5.10
C ASP A 731 3.48 -29.04 -4.98
N ALA A 732 3.27 -29.69 -3.85
CA ALA A 732 2.00 -30.38 -3.55
C ALA A 732 0.82 -29.39 -3.41
N ASP A 733 1.01 -28.24 -2.73
CA ASP A 733 0.00 -27.19 -2.60
C ASP A 733 -0.28 -26.54 -3.97
N TYR A 734 0.76 -26.33 -4.78
CA TYR A 734 0.65 -25.79 -6.14
C TYR A 734 -0.18 -26.70 -7.05
N ASP A 735 0.03 -28.02 -6.99
CA ASP A 735 -0.73 -29.00 -7.75
C ASP A 735 -2.18 -29.10 -7.23
N LEU A 736 -2.36 -28.96 -5.92
CA LEU A 736 -3.67 -29.01 -5.28
C LEU A 736 -4.57 -27.85 -5.72
N LEU A 737 -4.02 -26.66 -6.00
CA LEU A 737 -4.79 -25.49 -6.45
C LEU A 737 -5.71 -25.79 -7.63
N GLY A 738 -5.26 -26.60 -8.57
CA GLY A 738 -6.07 -27.01 -9.74
C GLY A 738 -7.14 -28.05 -9.45
N ARG A 739 -7.04 -28.74 -8.30
CA ARG A 739 -7.89 -29.88 -7.93
C ARG A 739 -8.89 -29.59 -6.82
N LEU A 740 -8.79 -28.40 -6.18
CA LEU A 740 -9.69 -28.01 -5.10
C LEU A 740 -11.16 -28.13 -5.52
N GLY A 741 -11.97 -28.67 -4.63
CA GLY A 741 -13.40 -28.74 -4.78
C GLY A 741 -14.12 -27.43 -4.44
N VAL A 742 -15.43 -27.38 -4.66
CA VAL A 742 -16.25 -26.21 -4.26
C VAL A 742 -16.21 -26.05 -2.74
N GLY A 743 -15.88 -24.85 -2.27
CA GLY A 743 -15.72 -24.54 -0.84
C GLY A 743 -14.42 -25.08 -0.23
N GLU A 744 -13.51 -25.64 -1.02
CA GLU A 744 -12.16 -25.95 -0.57
C GLU A 744 -11.21 -24.82 -0.93
N ALA A 745 -10.32 -24.47 0.00
CA ALA A 745 -9.37 -23.37 -0.17
C ALA A 745 -8.04 -23.66 0.51
N LEU A 746 -7.01 -22.99 0.04
CA LEU A 746 -5.74 -22.85 0.76
C LEU A 746 -5.75 -21.53 1.53
N LEU A 747 -5.60 -21.61 2.85
CA LEU A 747 -5.56 -20.47 3.76
C LEU A 747 -4.12 -20.16 4.14
N HIS A 748 -3.68 -18.93 3.88
CA HIS A 748 -2.37 -18.42 4.29
C HIS A 748 -2.50 -17.07 5.01
N TYR A 749 -1.77 -16.90 6.11
CA TYR A 749 -1.63 -15.62 6.83
C TYR A 749 -0.35 -15.65 7.67
N GLY A 750 0.11 -14.51 8.18
CA GLY A 750 1.44 -14.32 8.76
C GLY A 750 1.92 -15.30 9.83
N ARG A 751 0.98 -16.02 10.46
CA ARG A 751 1.30 -17.07 11.47
C ARG A 751 1.43 -18.47 10.88
N VAL A 752 1.15 -18.62 9.58
CA VAL A 752 1.12 -19.92 8.92
C VAL A 752 2.22 -19.96 7.87
N TYR A 753 3.17 -20.85 8.04
CA TYR A 753 4.35 -20.97 7.18
C TYR A 753 4.00 -21.42 5.75
N SER A 754 3.20 -22.46 5.61
CA SER A 754 2.67 -22.91 4.33
C SER A 754 1.14 -22.92 4.36
N PRO A 755 0.47 -22.72 3.23
CA PRO A 755 -0.97 -22.67 3.19
C PRO A 755 -1.64 -23.91 3.79
N LEU A 756 -2.72 -23.70 4.49
CA LEU A 756 -3.54 -24.77 5.08
C LEU A 756 -4.64 -25.15 4.12
N HIS A 757 -4.78 -26.42 3.81
CA HIS A 757 -5.93 -26.92 3.06
C HIS A 757 -7.14 -26.96 3.99
N ILE A 758 -8.17 -26.17 3.70
CA ILE A 758 -9.39 -26.05 4.48
C ILE A 758 -10.63 -26.32 3.63
N LYS A 759 -11.66 -26.84 4.27
CA LYS A 759 -13.04 -26.79 3.79
C LYS A 759 -13.74 -25.64 4.49
N THR A 760 -14.09 -24.60 3.75
CA THR A 760 -14.78 -23.43 4.29
C THR A 760 -16.19 -23.78 4.76
N TYR A 761 -16.67 -23.08 5.79
CA TYR A 761 -18.06 -23.29 6.22
C TYR A 761 -19.03 -22.78 5.17
N ASN A 762 -20.13 -23.50 4.98
CA ASN A 762 -21.25 -22.98 4.22
C ASN A 762 -22.04 -22.00 5.12
N VAL A 763 -22.27 -20.79 4.62
CA VAL A 763 -23.05 -19.77 5.34
C VAL A 763 -24.45 -20.25 5.66
N GLN A 764 -25.06 -21.02 4.75
CA GLN A 764 -26.41 -21.57 4.93
C GLN A 764 -26.51 -22.55 6.10
N ASP A 765 -25.39 -23.17 6.50
CA ASP A 765 -25.37 -24.08 7.65
C ASP A 765 -25.37 -23.32 9.00
N LYS A 766 -25.00 -22.05 8.99
CA LYS A 766 -24.88 -21.20 10.19
C LYS A 766 -25.98 -20.13 10.32
N ALA A 767 -26.54 -19.68 9.22
CA ALA A 767 -27.60 -18.68 9.17
C ALA A 767 -28.57 -18.99 8.04
N THR A 768 -29.86 -18.75 8.26
CA THR A 768 -30.88 -18.92 7.23
C THR A 768 -30.80 -17.76 6.24
N ILE A 769 -29.83 -17.82 5.33
CA ILE A 769 -29.61 -16.79 4.31
C ILE A 769 -30.24 -17.25 3.00
N ARG A 770 -31.18 -16.46 2.49
CA ARG A 770 -31.78 -16.72 1.18
C ARG A 770 -30.81 -16.37 0.06
N PRO A 771 -30.68 -17.22 -0.96
CA PRO A 771 -29.76 -16.96 -2.08
C PRO A 771 -30.23 -15.82 -2.99
N VAL A 772 -31.52 -15.47 -2.99
CA VAL A 772 -32.09 -14.43 -3.84
C VAL A 772 -33.06 -13.57 -3.03
N ILE A 773 -32.81 -12.27 -3.01
CA ILE A 773 -33.67 -11.24 -2.43
C ILE A 773 -34.07 -10.25 -3.52
N GLY A 774 -35.37 -9.98 -3.65
CA GLY A 774 -35.93 -9.12 -4.70
C GLY A 774 -35.75 -7.63 -4.44
N ASP A 775 -35.69 -6.82 -5.50
CA ASP A 775 -35.58 -5.35 -5.40
C ASP A 775 -36.76 -4.72 -4.63
N SER A 776 -37.96 -5.29 -4.70
CA SER A 776 -39.14 -4.80 -3.96
C SER A 776 -38.96 -4.94 -2.44
N GLU A 777 -38.32 -6.00 -2.00
CA GLU A 777 -38.02 -6.23 -0.58
C GLU A 777 -36.97 -5.23 -0.09
N ILE A 778 -35.88 -5.03 -0.83
CA ILE A 778 -34.85 -4.04 -0.50
C ILE A 778 -35.48 -2.64 -0.43
N ALA A 779 -36.36 -2.28 -1.37
CA ALA A 779 -37.04 -1.00 -1.38
C ALA A 779 -37.93 -0.77 -0.14
N SER A 780 -38.56 -1.85 0.38
CA SER A 780 -39.41 -1.77 1.57
C SER A 780 -38.61 -1.65 2.89
N LEU A 781 -37.38 -2.17 2.90
CA LEU A 781 -36.49 -2.19 4.06
C LEU A 781 -35.55 -0.97 4.11
N SER A 782 -35.40 -0.24 2.99
CA SER A 782 -34.51 0.92 2.91
C SER A 782 -35.11 2.14 3.60
N THR A 783 -34.67 2.41 4.82
CA THR A 783 -35.13 3.56 5.64
C THR A 783 -34.15 4.73 5.70
N TYR A 784 -32.97 4.59 5.09
CA TYR A 784 -31.90 5.59 5.17
C TYR A 784 -32.38 7.00 4.78
N TRP A 785 -33.11 7.13 3.69
CA TRP A 785 -33.55 8.40 3.15
C TRP A 785 -34.69 9.06 3.95
N ASP A 786 -35.36 8.33 4.82
CA ASP A 786 -36.36 8.89 5.70
C ASP A 786 -35.76 9.78 6.79
N SER A 787 -34.56 9.44 7.22
CA SER A 787 -33.79 10.19 8.23
C SER A 787 -32.79 11.20 7.63
N HIS A 788 -32.48 11.15 6.33
CA HIS A 788 -31.50 12.02 5.65
C HIS A 788 -32.12 12.86 4.53
N LYS A 789 -33.27 13.46 4.78
CA LYS A 789 -34.01 14.25 3.79
C LYS A 789 -33.25 15.49 3.31
N GLU A 790 -32.36 16.04 4.13
CA GLU A 790 -31.51 17.18 3.79
C GLU A 790 -30.53 16.87 2.65
N LEU A 791 -30.11 15.63 2.50
CA LEU A 791 -29.21 15.19 1.41
C LEU A 791 -29.97 15.06 0.08
N LEU A 792 -31.30 15.02 0.11
CA LEU A 792 -32.13 14.84 -1.09
C LEU A 792 -32.15 16.05 -2.02
N ILE A 793 -31.77 17.25 -1.54
CA ILE A 793 -31.73 18.45 -2.36
C ILE A 793 -30.54 18.40 -3.30
N PRO A 794 -30.73 18.14 -4.60
CA PRO A 794 -29.57 17.78 -5.47
C PRO A 794 -28.87 18.99 -6.09
N HIS A 795 -29.54 20.16 -6.15
CA HIS A 795 -29.08 21.31 -6.93
C HIS A 795 -29.23 22.61 -6.19
N ILE A 796 -28.37 23.58 -6.55
CA ILE A 796 -28.46 24.95 -6.03
C ILE A 796 -29.83 25.59 -6.38
N GLU A 797 -30.35 25.31 -7.58
CA GLU A 797 -31.64 25.81 -8.05
C GLU A 797 -32.81 25.26 -7.22
N CYS A 798 -32.68 24.06 -6.69
CA CYS A 798 -33.70 23.48 -5.79
C CYS A 798 -33.77 24.19 -4.45
N SER A 799 -32.68 24.73 -3.94
CA SER A 799 -32.64 25.47 -2.69
C SER A 799 -33.45 26.77 -2.72
N ALA A 800 -33.71 27.31 -3.92
CA ALA A 800 -34.54 28.47 -4.14
C ALA A 800 -36.07 28.16 -4.14
N ASN A 801 -36.42 26.85 -4.11
CA ASN A 801 -37.81 26.40 -4.17
C ASN A 801 -38.22 25.69 -2.87
N TYR A 802 -39.07 26.29 -2.06
CA TYR A 802 -39.51 25.75 -0.76
C TYR A 802 -40.11 24.33 -0.86
N GLU A 803 -40.88 24.06 -1.91
CA GLU A 803 -41.53 22.76 -2.08
C GLU A 803 -40.52 21.65 -2.41
N CYS A 804 -39.41 21.96 -3.13
CA CYS A 804 -38.32 21.05 -3.35
C CYS A 804 -37.53 20.73 -2.06
N GLN A 805 -37.44 21.70 -1.14
CA GLN A 805 -36.72 21.53 0.13
C GLN A 805 -37.45 20.57 1.08
N THR A 806 -38.80 20.56 1.07
CA THR A 806 -39.60 19.81 2.05
C THR A 806 -40.00 18.42 1.62
N GLU A 807 -40.07 18.14 0.31
CA GLU A 807 -40.66 16.90 -0.22
C GLU A 807 -39.94 16.31 -1.46
N CYS A 808 -38.67 16.57 -1.60
CA CYS A 808 -37.88 15.92 -2.65
C CYS A 808 -37.80 14.40 -2.42
N ASN A 809 -37.95 13.61 -3.50
CA ASN A 809 -37.74 12.18 -3.45
C ASN A 809 -37.22 11.66 -4.79
N PHE A 810 -36.59 10.50 -4.76
CA PHE A 810 -35.93 9.90 -5.94
C PHE A 810 -36.90 9.52 -7.06
N LYS A 811 -38.14 9.12 -6.75
CA LYS A 811 -39.17 8.77 -7.74
C LYS A 811 -39.54 10.00 -8.59
N ILE A 812 -39.77 11.15 -7.93
CA ILE A 812 -40.02 12.40 -8.63
C ILE A 812 -38.80 12.81 -9.47
N ARG A 813 -37.58 12.69 -8.93
CA ARG A 813 -36.35 13.02 -9.65
C ARG A 813 -36.14 12.15 -10.89
N ALA A 814 -36.35 10.83 -10.78
CA ALA A 814 -36.22 9.91 -11.88
C ALA A 814 -37.24 10.17 -13.01
N ASN A 815 -38.52 10.37 -12.64
CA ASN A 815 -39.57 10.72 -13.60
C ASN A 815 -39.31 12.08 -14.26
N ALA A 816 -38.89 13.09 -13.51
CA ALA A 816 -38.52 14.40 -14.03
C ALA A 816 -37.31 14.32 -15.00
N ASP A 817 -36.33 13.47 -14.71
CA ASP A 817 -35.20 13.27 -15.58
C ASP A 817 -35.59 12.60 -16.90
N PHE A 818 -36.45 11.60 -16.84
CA PHE A 818 -37.04 10.95 -18.01
C PHE A 818 -37.79 11.96 -18.90
N LEU A 819 -38.68 12.73 -18.31
CA LEU A 819 -39.47 13.76 -19.04
C LEU A 819 -38.55 14.84 -19.64
N ALA A 820 -37.61 15.37 -18.87
CA ALA A 820 -36.63 16.37 -19.33
C ALA A 820 -35.81 15.85 -20.51
N SER A 821 -35.34 14.62 -20.45
CA SER A 821 -34.53 14.00 -21.53
C SER A 821 -35.34 13.81 -22.81
N ARG A 822 -36.64 13.42 -22.69
CA ARG A 822 -37.54 13.36 -23.85
C ARG A 822 -37.77 14.72 -24.47
N ILE A 823 -38.04 15.76 -23.67
CA ILE A 823 -38.22 17.11 -24.19
C ILE A 823 -36.96 17.65 -24.85
N ILE A 824 -35.78 17.30 -24.33
CA ILE A 824 -34.49 17.64 -24.96
C ILE A 824 -34.39 17.03 -26.36
N ASN A 825 -34.62 15.73 -26.47
CA ASN A 825 -34.52 15.03 -27.74
C ASN A 825 -35.53 15.55 -28.78
N ASP A 826 -36.75 15.89 -28.34
CA ASP A 826 -37.81 16.31 -29.26
C ASP A 826 -37.72 17.78 -29.66
N CYS A 827 -37.16 18.66 -28.78
CA CYS A 827 -37.33 20.12 -28.99
C CYS A 827 -36.03 20.93 -28.97
N LEU A 828 -34.92 20.44 -28.33
CA LEU A 828 -33.73 21.27 -28.11
C LEU A 828 -33.06 21.74 -29.40
N TYR A 829 -33.04 20.93 -30.42
CA TYR A 829 -32.33 21.21 -31.66
C TYR A 829 -33.05 22.27 -32.51
N ASP A 830 -34.35 22.45 -32.31
CA ASP A 830 -35.15 23.45 -33.01
C ASP A 830 -35.06 24.85 -32.36
N LEU A 831 -34.49 24.91 -31.14
CA LEU A 831 -34.32 26.17 -30.40
C LEU A 831 -32.96 26.80 -30.80
N ASN A 832 -33.00 27.80 -31.70
CA ASN A 832 -31.76 28.34 -32.30
C ASN A 832 -31.22 29.60 -31.65
N ASP A 833 -32.03 30.32 -30.90
CA ASP A 833 -31.65 31.57 -30.26
C ASP A 833 -32.19 31.69 -28.82
N LYS A 834 -31.64 32.65 -28.07
CA LYS A 834 -31.96 32.94 -26.69
C LYS A 834 -33.44 33.25 -26.49
N LYS A 835 -34.05 33.98 -27.43
CA LYS A 835 -35.46 34.43 -27.35
C LYS A 835 -36.42 33.24 -27.47
N THR A 836 -36.18 32.37 -28.44
CA THR A 836 -36.95 31.13 -28.62
C THR A 836 -36.82 30.21 -27.48
N PHE A 837 -35.59 30.08 -26.91
CA PHE A 837 -35.32 29.26 -25.73
C PHE A 837 -36.08 29.73 -24.50
N VAL A 838 -36.05 31.03 -24.18
CA VAL A 838 -36.77 31.60 -23.04
C VAL A 838 -38.30 31.48 -23.23
N GLN A 839 -38.79 31.70 -24.42
CA GLN A 839 -40.21 31.52 -24.73
C GLN A 839 -40.67 30.08 -24.56
N PHE A 840 -39.82 29.15 -24.97
CA PHE A 840 -40.07 27.72 -24.78
C PHE A 840 -40.16 27.36 -23.31
N LEU A 841 -39.21 27.81 -22.49
CA LEU A 841 -39.20 27.55 -21.04
C LEU A 841 -40.50 27.97 -20.37
N VAL A 842 -41.06 29.13 -20.72
CA VAL A 842 -42.30 29.64 -20.15
C VAL A 842 -43.51 28.81 -20.57
N ARG A 843 -43.47 28.18 -21.76
CA ARG A 843 -44.57 27.35 -22.31
C ARG A 843 -44.37 25.84 -22.10
N MET A 844 -43.34 25.43 -21.38
CA MET A 844 -42.92 24.04 -21.24
C MET A 844 -43.98 23.15 -20.60
N ASP A 845 -44.89 23.66 -19.84
CA ASP A 845 -46.01 22.91 -19.23
C ASP A 845 -46.83 22.13 -20.27
N LYS A 846 -46.94 22.63 -21.48
CA LYS A 846 -47.67 21.96 -22.55
C LYS A 846 -46.97 20.63 -22.92
N GLN A 847 -45.67 20.70 -23.20
CA GLN A 847 -44.87 19.51 -23.52
C GLN A 847 -44.88 18.47 -22.40
N ILE A 848 -44.76 18.93 -21.14
CA ILE A 848 -44.84 18.06 -19.97
C ILE A 848 -46.25 17.38 -19.91
N ASN A 849 -47.35 18.12 -20.18
CA ASN A 849 -48.68 17.52 -20.19
C ASN A 849 -48.86 16.47 -21.29
N ASP A 850 -48.36 16.74 -22.48
CA ASP A 850 -48.45 15.81 -23.60
C ASP A 850 -47.70 14.51 -23.26
N LEU A 851 -46.46 14.59 -22.76
CA LEU A 851 -45.69 13.45 -22.29
C LEU A 851 -46.32 12.68 -21.12
N LEU A 852 -47.00 13.36 -20.22
CA LEU A 852 -47.72 12.71 -19.11
C LEU A 852 -48.96 11.94 -19.58
N ARG A 853 -49.62 12.37 -20.66
CA ARG A 853 -50.71 11.59 -21.28
C ARG A 853 -50.19 10.32 -21.90
N ASP A 854 -49.00 10.38 -22.54
CA ASP A 854 -48.38 9.23 -23.17
C ASP A 854 -47.78 8.23 -22.16
N ASN A 855 -47.61 8.65 -20.91
CA ASN A 855 -47.04 7.86 -19.82
C ASN A 855 -47.93 7.85 -18.55
N PRO A 856 -49.05 7.13 -18.57
CA PRO A 856 -50.04 7.15 -17.52
C PRO A 856 -49.55 6.56 -16.17
N SER A 857 -48.45 5.86 -16.17
CA SER A 857 -47.81 5.36 -14.95
C SER A 857 -47.14 6.46 -14.11
N ILE A 858 -46.92 7.64 -14.70
CA ILE A 858 -46.30 8.79 -14.04
C ILE A 858 -47.41 9.69 -13.50
N SER A 859 -47.56 9.74 -12.18
CA SER A 859 -48.57 10.60 -11.54
C SER A 859 -48.19 12.09 -11.68
N PRO A 860 -49.08 12.93 -12.25
CA PRO A 860 -48.82 14.37 -12.40
C PRO A 860 -48.82 15.06 -11.03
N SER A 861 -47.80 15.87 -10.79
CA SER A 861 -47.72 16.72 -9.62
C SER A 861 -47.06 18.07 -9.94
N LEU A 862 -47.30 19.10 -9.14
CA LEU A 862 -46.62 20.38 -9.32
C LEU A 862 -45.13 20.24 -9.11
N LYS A 863 -44.68 19.42 -8.18
CA LYS A 863 -43.29 19.12 -7.88
C LYS A 863 -42.59 18.43 -9.06
N LEU A 864 -43.24 17.44 -9.67
CA LEU A 864 -42.72 16.77 -10.85
C LEU A 864 -42.51 17.77 -12.00
N ARG A 865 -43.45 18.67 -12.25
CA ARG A 865 -43.34 19.70 -13.30
C ARG A 865 -42.18 20.65 -13.04
N ASN A 866 -42.05 21.18 -11.81
CA ASN A 866 -40.99 22.10 -11.45
C ASN A 866 -39.62 21.39 -11.55
N CYS A 867 -39.51 20.16 -11.07
CA CYS A 867 -38.31 19.36 -11.17
C CYS A 867 -37.93 19.10 -12.65
N THR A 868 -38.89 18.73 -13.51
CA THR A 868 -38.68 18.54 -14.96
C THR A 868 -38.14 19.81 -15.63
N LYS A 869 -38.69 20.97 -15.29
CA LYS A 869 -38.24 22.26 -15.85
C LYS A 869 -36.80 22.60 -15.43
N ILE A 870 -36.45 22.38 -14.14
CA ILE A 870 -35.10 22.62 -13.63
C ILE A 870 -34.12 21.67 -14.31
N LYS A 871 -34.42 20.37 -14.39
CA LYS A 871 -33.57 19.39 -15.07
C LYS A 871 -33.40 19.67 -16.55
N PHE A 872 -34.48 20.02 -17.24
CA PHE A 872 -34.41 20.45 -18.64
C PHE A 872 -33.50 21.68 -18.83
N LEU A 873 -33.69 22.71 -18.03
CA LEU A 873 -32.89 23.94 -18.08
C LEU A 873 -31.38 23.63 -17.88
N ARG A 874 -31.05 22.85 -16.89
CA ARG A 874 -29.68 22.46 -16.60
C ARG A 874 -29.06 21.65 -17.78
N LYS A 875 -29.72 20.60 -18.25
CA LYS A 875 -29.27 19.78 -19.36
C LYS A 875 -29.19 20.56 -20.68
N ALA A 876 -30.19 21.38 -20.99
CA ALA A 876 -30.22 22.16 -22.22
C ALA A 876 -29.03 23.14 -22.30
N LEU A 877 -28.74 23.84 -21.20
CA LEU A 877 -27.59 24.77 -21.14
C LEU A 877 -26.22 24.04 -21.15
N LEU A 878 -26.20 22.79 -20.75
CA LEU A 878 -24.99 21.96 -20.88
C LEU A 878 -24.74 21.57 -22.35
N LEU A 879 -25.79 21.23 -23.06
CA LEU A 879 -25.71 20.74 -24.44
C LEU A 879 -25.58 21.87 -25.47
N LYS A 880 -26.24 23.03 -25.25
CA LYS A 880 -26.28 24.14 -26.18
C LYS A 880 -26.10 25.49 -25.47
N ASN A 881 -25.22 26.34 -26.00
CA ASN A 881 -25.00 27.68 -25.46
C ASN A 881 -26.02 28.68 -26.07
N PHE A 882 -26.95 29.15 -25.24
CA PHE A 882 -27.92 30.15 -25.65
C PHE A 882 -27.53 31.60 -25.27
N GLY A 883 -26.32 31.82 -24.76
CA GLY A 883 -25.83 33.15 -24.39
C GLY A 883 -26.58 33.80 -23.20
N LEU A 884 -27.11 32.98 -22.27
CA LEU A 884 -27.77 33.50 -21.06
C LEU A 884 -26.71 34.00 -20.06
N THR A 885 -26.93 35.21 -19.55
CA THR A 885 -26.17 35.76 -18.43
C THR A 885 -26.61 35.15 -17.09
N LYS A 886 -25.76 35.22 -16.06
CA LYS A 886 -26.12 34.79 -14.68
C LYS A 886 -27.36 35.50 -14.13
N SER A 887 -27.50 36.79 -14.45
CA SER A 887 -28.68 37.59 -14.06
C SER A 887 -29.96 37.09 -14.73
N GLU A 888 -29.90 36.82 -16.03
CA GLU A 888 -31.07 36.29 -16.78
C GLU A 888 -31.44 34.88 -16.32
N TYR A 889 -30.45 34.05 -16.06
CA TYR A 889 -30.67 32.72 -15.50
C TYR A 889 -31.43 32.78 -14.16
N ASN A 890 -30.96 33.62 -13.24
CA ASN A 890 -31.62 33.83 -11.97
C ASN A 890 -33.04 34.44 -12.11
N THR A 891 -33.27 35.27 -13.13
CA THR A 891 -34.60 35.84 -13.43
C THR A 891 -35.54 34.74 -13.94
N ILE A 892 -35.07 33.83 -14.78
CA ILE A 892 -35.85 32.66 -15.25
C ILE A 892 -36.26 31.77 -14.10
N LEU A 893 -35.36 31.45 -13.17
CA LEU A 893 -35.67 30.63 -12.00
C LEU A 893 -36.72 31.24 -11.08
N LYS A 894 -36.83 32.58 -11.03
CA LYS A 894 -37.81 33.31 -10.22
C LYS A 894 -39.12 33.59 -10.96
N HIS A 895 -39.20 33.26 -12.25
CA HIS A 895 -40.36 33.57 -13.09
C HIS A 895 -41.58 32.73 -12.70
N PRO A 896 -42.75 33.29 -12.42
CA PRO A 896 -43.91 32.57 -11.90
C PRO A 896 -44.45 31.49 -12.82
N ASN A 897 -44.28 31.64 -14.14
CA ASN A 897 -44.69 30.63 -15.12
C ASN A 897 -43.67 29.53 -15.31
N PHE A 898 -42.40 29.72 -14.87
CA PHE A 898 -41.39 28.71 -14.94
C PHE A 898 -41.41 27.80 -13.69
N ILE A 899 -41.25 28.38 -12.51
CA ILE A 899 -41.40 27.67 -11.24
C ILE A 899 -42.72 28.12 -10.59
N LYS A 900 -43.71 27.25 -10.60
CA LYS A 900 -45.02 27.54 -9.96
C LYS A 900 -44.93 27.29 -8.48
N LYS A 901 -45.52 28.20 -7.69
CA LYS A 901 -45.70 28.05 -6.24
C LYS A 901 -47.11 27.53 -5.95
N ASN A 902 -47.29 26.69 -4.96
CA ASN A 902 -48.61 26.39 -4.43
C ASN A 902 -49.17 27.69 -3.84
N ASN A 903 -50.15 28.26 -4.49
CA ASN A 903 -51.00 29.23 -3.82
C ASN A 903 -51.91 28.40 -2.91
N GLY A 904 -51.59 28.35 -1.61
CA GLY A 904 -52.35 27.66 -0.57
C GLY A 904 -53.81 27.98 -0.53
#